data_01b7dbab0f80e9b499503a20b7c0a0df
#
_entry.id   01b7dbab0f80e9b499503a20b7c0a0df
#
_cell.length_a   1.000
_cell.length_b   1.000
_cell.length_c   1.000
_cell.angle_alpha   90.00
_cell.angle_beta   90.00
_cell.angle_gamma   90.00
#
_symmetry.space_group_name_H-M   'P 1'
#
loop_
_entity.id
_entity.type
_entity.pdbx_description
1 polymer ?
#
loop_
_entity_poly.entity_id
_entity_poly.type
_entity_poly.pdbx_seq_one_letter_code
_entity_poly.pdbx_strand_id
1 'polypeptide(L)'
;MRFSPIFLAAMTAAAALGLAHPKAEASEAVNALTETANPSEPTRSSDSATPEQPALITTQPPDQGSVQGSAPSAVAPSTVIPLSSNIALPTVTSPEFSNSVIAQQTLPTDPSSESQNQPGNPPPGTQTPGSVTSPDQLQFDPIPGPDFNFDIPSTQPTTPATPSPSEANPSQTPAAPALPGTNPPATQTPSPQTPDQADQTEPRVLVSEVLVSGTEGDLLNQVYGAIQTRPGTITTRSQLQQDINAVFATGYFSNVRAVPEDTPLGVRVTFYVQPNPVLQQVQVQGSVLQNITYQGREVPLQEAVNDIFADQYGDTVNLRQLQAGIKQLDQLYRDNGYVLAQVVSAPQIAPDGTVTLEVAEGVIENIQVRFLKDGQPIDEEGNPVRGRTRDFIITREFESQPGDVFNQNQIRRDLQRAFGLGIFEDLNISLNPGQDPRQVDVVVNVTERNTGSLAAGFGVSSASGIFGSVSFQEQNLGGNDQNLTAEVQLGQRDLLFDINFTDPWIGGDPNRTSYSVNAFGRQSISLIFDGGPREVNLPNGDRPRVRRYGAGVSFSRPFGDDWRATLGTQFQNVTVRDLDGEITPRDEFGNLLSYNESGTDNIWTVQLSAVRDRRNDPIQTTSGSVLRLSTEQAIPIDGIGFNRLRGSYSYFLPVRFTRLTPGCQKDNPSPEDCPQTLAFNVQAGTIIGDFPPYEAFALGGTDSVRGYGAGDLGSGSSFVQATIEYRFPVFSIVSGALFADVGSDLGTASNIQGDPAGIREKPGSGFDYGAGLRVQTPIGLVRVDYALNDQGENRITFGIGQGF
;
A
#
# COMPACT_ATOMS: atom_id res chain seq x y z
N MET A 1 1.57 29.62 -4.83
CA MET A 1 2.50 28.53 -5.15
C MET A 1 3.90 29.10 -5.22
N ARG A 2 4.78 28.71 -4.32
CA ARG A 2 6.19 29.12 -4.38
C ARG A 2 6.93 27.96 -5.05
N PHE A 3 7.30 28.13 -6.31
CA PHE A 3 8.18 27.19 -6.99
C PHE A 3 9.55 27.19 -6.33
N SER A 4 10.09 26.01 -6.07
CA SER A 4 11.44 25.86 -5.52
C SER A 4 12.46 26.38 -6.51
N PRO A 5 13.49 27.12 -6.08
CA PRO A 5 14.54 27.66 -6.97
C PRO A 5 15.33 26.57 -7.72
N ILE A 6 15.29 25.33 -7.25
CA ILE A 6 15.89 24.16 -7.91
C ILE A 6 15.18 23.86 -9.24
N PHE A 7 13.88 24.14 -9.35
CA PHE A 7 13.10 23.92 -10.56
C PHE A 7 13.55 24.85 -11.70
N LEU A 8 13.92 26.07 -11.38
CA LEU A 8 14.43 27.04 -12.35
C LEU A 8 15.85 26.68 -12.84
N ALA A 9 16.69 26.10 -11.97
CA ALA A 9 18.04 25.65 -12.30
C ALA A 9 18.05 24.40 -13.21
N ALA A 10 17.10 23.47 -13.01
CA ALA A 10 16.98 22.29 -13.88
C ALA A 10 16.50 22.66 -15.30
N MET A 11 15.56 23.61 -15.41
CA MET A 11 15.13 24.12 -16.71
C MET A 11 16.24 24.90 -17.47
N THR A 12 17.07 25.66 -16.75
CA THR A 12 18.20 26.38 -17.37
C THR A 12 19.35 25.46 -17.78
N ALA A 13 19.59 24.35 -17.06
CA ALA A 13 20.59 23.35 -17.42
C ALA A 13 20.18 22.55 -18.67
N ALA A 14 18.88 22.18 -18.79
CA ALA A 14 18.36 21.50 -19.97
C ALA A 14 18.39 22.40 -21.23
N ALA A 15 18.18 23.70 -21.08
CA ALA A 15 18.30 24.69 -22.17
C ALA A 15 19.76 24.95 -22.61
N ALA A 16 20.72 24.83 -21.68
CA ALA A 16 22.13 25.07 -21.97
C ALA A 16 22.83 23.91 -22.71
N LEU A 17 22.32 22.69 -22.59
CA LEU A 17 22.88 21.50 -23.27
C LEU A 17 22.33 21.27 -24.69
N GLY A 18 21.28 22.00 -25.11
CA GLY A 18 20.61 21.82 -26.40
C GLY A 18 20.78 22.94 -27.44
N LEU A 19 21.42 24.08 -27.11
CA LEU A 19 21.47 25.25 -28.00
C LEU A 19 22.88 25.67 -28.32
N ALA A 20 23.46 25.03 -29.34
CA ALA A 20 24.49 25.65 -30.18
C ALA A 20 23.88 25.98 -31.53
N HIS A 21 23.44 27.26 -31.64
CA HIS A 21 23.09 28.06 -32.85
C HIS A 21 21.86 27.67 -33.70
N PRO A 22 21.05 28.62 -34.23
CA PRO A 22 21.42 29.89 -34.80
C PRO A 22 20.73 31.14 -34.24
N LYS A 23 21.39 32.28 -34.43
CA LYS A 23 20.93 33.64 -34.21
C LYS A 23 19.84 34.07 -35.23
N ALA A 24 18.97 34.91 -34.72
CA ALA A 24 18.07 35.87 -35.33
C ALA A 24 16.59 35.47 -35.42
N GLU A 25 15.77 36.40 -34.92
CA GLU A 25 14.31 36.57 -35.06
C GLU A 25 13.39 36.14 -33.87
N ALA A 26 13.84 36.33 -32.66
CA ALA A 26 12.91 36.26 -31.49
C ALA A 26 12.72 37.60 -30.75
N SER A 27 13.03 38.73 -31.38
CA SER A 27 12.93 40.06 -30.72
C SER A 27 11.64 40.82 -31.05
N GLU A 28 10.81 40.38 -31.98
CA GLU A 28 9.56 41.12 -32.30
C GLU A 28 8.27 40.56 -31.68
N ALA A 29 8.29 39.34 -31.17
CA ALA A 29 7.07 38.74 -30.60
C ALA A 29 6.79 39.06 -29.11
N VAL A 30 7.73 39.65 -28.39
CA VAL A 30 7.55 39.97 -26.95
C VAL A 30 7.01 41.40 -26.72
N ASN A 31 7.11 42.29 -27.73
CA ASN A 31 6.62 43.67 -27.59
C ASN A 31 5.16 43.88 -28.02
N ALA A 32 4.47 42.84 -28.52
CA ALA A 32 3.07 42.96 -28.94
C ALA A 32 2.03 42.62 -27.85
N LEU A 33 2.45 42.20 -26.65
CA LEU A 33 1.55 41.75 -25.58
C LEU A 33 1.45 42.68 -24.36
N THR A 34 2.05 43.91 -24.43
CA THR A 34 2.06 44.83 -23.29
C THR A 34 1.34 46.18 -23.55
N GLU A 35 0.65 46.33 -24.67
CA GLU A 35 -0.08 47.59 -24.90
C GLU A 35 -1.51 47.26 -25.36
N THR A 36 -2.46 47.12 -24.39
CA THR A 36 -3.85 47.58 -24.47
C THR A 36 -4.64 47.08 -23.25
N ALA A 37 -4.65 47.93 -22.23
CA ALA A 37 -5.70 47.94 -21.22
C ALA A 37 -5.83 49.33 -20.65
N ASN A 38 -6.79 50.11 -21.12
CA ASN A 38 -7.59 50.98 -20.23
C ASN A 38 -8.89 51.47 -20.91
N PRO A 39 -9.95 51.69 -20.15
CA PRO A 39 -11.34 51.66 -20.60
C PRO A 39 -11.98 53.06 -20.80
N SER A 40 -13.04 53.14 -21.61
CA SER A 40 -14.07 54.15 -21.50
C SER A 40 -15.39 53.72 -22.14
N GLU A 41 -16.45 53.73 -21.35
CA GLU A 41 -17.89 53.71 -21.64
C GLU A 41 -18.36 55.02 -22.26
N PRO A 42 -19.71 55.21 -22.51
CA PRO A 42 -20.63 54.56 -23.47
C PRO A 42 -21.37 55.58 -24.36
N THR A 43 -22.06 55.19 -25.42
CA THR A 43 -23.25 55.91 -25.90
C THR A 43 -24.23 55.05 -26.72
N ARG A 44 -25.52 55.33 -26.45
CA ARG A 44 -26.74 54.76 -27.00
C ARG A 44 -27.04 55.13 -28.45
N SER A 45 -27.77 54.25 -29.17
CA SER A 45 -29.11 54.44 -29.76
C SER A 45 -29.44 53.29 -30.72
N SER A 46 -30.52 52.55 -30.46
CA SER A 46 -31.89 52.59 -31.04
C SER A 46 -31.95 52.14 -32.53
N ASP A 47 -32.59 51.02 -32.82
CA ASP A 47 -33.94 50.86 -33.29
C ASP A 47 -34.19 49.38 -33.81
N SER A 48 -35.21 48.83 -33.22
CA SER A 48 -36.37 48.10 -33.71
C SER A 48 -36.33 47.16 -34.91
N ALA A 49 -36.73 45.90 -34.70
CA ALA A 49 -37.93 45.29 -35.20
C ALA A 49 -37.92 43.74 -35.01
N THR A 50 -38.89 43.29 -34.22
CA THR A 50 -39.49 41.93 -34.21
C THR A 50 -40.75 42.05 -35.16
N PRO A 51 -41.55 41.02 -35.54
CA PRO A 51 -41.55 39.55 -35.13
C PRO A 51 -41.86 38.60 -36.29
N GLU A 52 -41.85 37.30 -36.04
CA GLU A 52 -42.99 36.41 -36.34
C GLU A 52 -42.66 34.89 -36.10
N GLN A 53 -43.45 34.32 -35.21
CA GLN A 53 -43.83 32.89 -35.26
C GLN A 53 -45.19 32.81 -35.95
N PRO A 54 -45.63 31.69 -36.53
CA PRO A 54 -46.19 30.54 -35.86
C PRO A 54 -46.04 29.20 -36.65
N ALA A 55 -46.36 27.99 -36.27
CA ALA A 55 -47.43 27.35 -35.61
C ALA A 55 -47.20 25.82 -35.56
N LEU A 56 -47.80 25.17 -34.58
CA LEU A 56 -48.01 23.73 -34.35
C LEU A 56 -48.68 23.00 -35.53
N ILE A 57 -48.34 21.69 -35.69
CA ILE A 57 -49.33 20.64 -35.98
C ILE A 57 -48.94 19.33 -35.28
N THR A 58 -49.90 18.86 -34.52
CA THR A 58 -50.12 17.58 -33.84
C THR A 58 -50.61 16.52 -34.79
N THR A 59 -50.19 15.24 -34.71
CA THR A 59 -51.12 14.09 -34.87
C THR A 59 -50.49 12.79 -34.30
N GLN A 60 -51.29 12.12 -33.53
CA GLN A 60 -51.16 10.76 -32.96
C GLN A 60 -52.13 9.79 -33.70
N PRO A 61 -52.26 8.50 -33.28
CA PRO A 61 -51.80 7.27 -33.95
C PRO A 61 -52.93 6.49 -34.61
N PRO A 62 -52.75 5.20 -35.01
CA PRO A 62 -53.38 4.06 -34.34
C PRO A 62 -52.59 2.73 -34.45
N ASP A 63 -52.59 1.92 -33.51
CA ASP A 63 -53.46 0.90 -32.89
C ASP A 63 -53.30 -0.55 -33.45
N GLN A 64 -53.07 -1.47 -32.47
CA GLN A 64 -53.45 -2.88 -32.32
C GLN A 64 -52.81 -4.01 -33.14
N GLY A 65 -52.37 -4.99 -32.39
CA GLY A 65 -52.20 -6.38 -32.82
C GLY A 65 -51.61 -7.27 -31.72
N SER A 66 -52.51 -7.82 -30.90
CA SER A 66 -52.28 -8.84 -29.87
C SER A 66 -51.93 -10.20 -30.44
N VAL A 67 -51.17 -11.06 -29.67
CA VAL A 67 -51.52 -12.42 -29.27
C VAL A 67 -50.48 -13.03 -28.33
N GLN A 68 -50.91 -13.36 -27.14
CA GLN A 68 -50.72 -14.49 -26.22
C GLN A 68 -49.52 -15.46 -26.43
N GLY A 69 -48.76 -15.75 -25.38
CA GLY A 69 -48.99 -16.89 -24.56
C GLY A 69 -47.78 -17.46 -23.85
N SER A 70 -47.90 -17.64 -22.54
CA SER A 70 -47.34 -18.70 -21.67
C SER A 70 -46.03 -18.47 -20.93
N ALA A 71 -46.14 -18.15 -19.66
CA ALA A 71 -45.26 -18.64 -18.60
C ALA A 71 -45.66 -20.09 -18.20
N PRO A 72 -44.92 -20.89 -17.40
CA PRO A 72 -44.42 -20.52 -16.07
C PRO A 72 -43.13 -21.23 -15.55
N SER A 73 -42.80 -20.88 -14.33
CA SER A 73 -42.13 -21.62 -13.22
C SER A 73 -40.66 -21.31 -12.97
N ALA A 74 -40.41 -20.53 -11.99
CA ALA A 74 -40.01 -20.75 -10.60
C ALA A 74 -38.84 -21.74 -10.37
N VAL A 75 -37.77 -21.26 -9.73
CA VAL A 75 -37.18 -21.78 -8.50
C VAL A 75 -35.99 -20.86 -8.05
N ALA A 76 -36.08 -20.33 -6.84
CA ALA A 76 -34.97 -19.82 -6.00
C ALA A 76 -34.47 -21.01 -5.11
N PRO A 77 -33.45 -20.88 -4.24
CA PRO A 77 -32.71 -19.73 -3.77
C PRO A 77 -31.17 -19.91 -3.70
N SER A 78 -30.51 -18.78 -3.58
CA SER A 78 -29.06 -18.63 -3.39
C SER A 78 -28.61 -18.96 -1.98
N THR A 79 -27.50 -19.66 -1.88
CA THR A 79 -26.74 -19.87 -0.64
C THR A 79 -25.59 -18.87 -0.61
N VAL A 80 -25.57 -18.03 0.41
CA VAL A 80 -24.51 -17.06 0.72
C VAL A 80 -23.41 -17.77 1.51
N ILE A 81 -22.17 -17.68 1.04
CA ILE A 81 -20.97 -18.09 1.78
C ILE A 81 -20.17 -16.82 2.11
N PRO A 82 -19.78 -16.59 3.35
CA PRO A 82 -19.01 -15.40 3.72
C PRO A 82 -17.53 -15.54 3.30
N LEU A 83 -17.02 -14.54 2.58
CA LEU A 83 -15.59 -14.39 2.29
C LEU A 83 -14.92 -13.67 3.47
N SER A 84 -13.95 -14.33 4.06
CA SER A 84 -12.96 -13.73 4.95
C SER A 84 -11.95 -12.96 4.12
N SER A 85 -11.86 -11.65 4.35
CA SER A 85 -10.94 -10.75 3.67
C SER A 85 -9.62 -10.63 4.43
N ASN A 86 -8.54 -11.14 3.83
CA ASN A 86 -7.19 -10.66 4.10
C ASN A 86 -6.65 -10.11 2.79
N ILE A 87 -6.70 -8.79 2.63
CA ILE A 87 -6.10 -8.09 1.49
C ILE A 87 -4.90 -7.31 2.00
N ALA A 88 -3.70 -7.79 1.67
CA ALA A 88 -2.50 -6.97 1.72
C ALA A 88 -2.54 -5.99 0.54
N LEU A 89 -2.47 -4.69 0.82
CA LEU A 89 -2.40 -3.64 -0.19
C LEU A 89 -1.01 -3.65 -0.84
N PRO A 90 -0.93 -3.74 -2.18
CA PRO A 90 0.35 -3.63 -2.88
C PRO A 90 0.82 -2.18 -2.95
N THR A 91 2.11 -2.00 -2.75
CA THR A 91 2.85 -0.76 -3.01
C THR A 91 2.66 -0.35 -4.47
N VAL A 92 1.99 0.77 -4.70
CA VAL A 92 1.78 1.29 -6.05
C VAL A 92 3.04 2.03 -6.47
N THR A 93 3.90 1.35 -7.24
CA THR A 93 4.86 2.04 -8.10
C THR A 93 4.11 2.60 -9.31
N SER A 94 4.30 3.88 -9.57
CA SER A 94 3.73 4.57 -10.73
C SER A 94 4.02 3.80 -12.01
N PRO A 95 3.05 3.64 -12.92
CA PRO A 95 3.32 3.03 -14.21
C PRO A 95 4.16 4.00 -15.03
N GLU A 96 5.43 3.67 -15.20
CA GLU A 96 6.24 4.29 -16.24
C GLU A 96 5.67 3.89 -17.59
N PHE A 97 5.22 4.87 -18.36
CA PHE A 97 5.07 4.73 -19.80
C PHE A 97 6.47 4.77 -20.43
N SER A 98 7.25 3.74 -20.18
CA SER A 98 8.45 3.51 -20.96
C SER A 98 8.05 2.82 -22.26
N ASN A 99 8.20 3.50 -23.36
CA ASN A 99 8.45 2.84 -24.63
C ASN A 99 9.83 2.17 -24.50
N SER A 100 9.86 0.99 -23.90
CA SER A 100 11.08 0.19 -23.84
C SER A 100 11.40 -0.29 -25.26
N VAL A 101 12.37 0.36 -25.87
CA VAL A 101 13.08 -0.20 -27.02
C VAL A 101 13.92 -1.34 -26.45
N ILE A 102 13.44 -2.56 -26.62
CA ILE A 102 14.17 -3.75 -26.21
C ILE A 102 15.20 -4.04 -27.26
N ALA A 103 16.48 -3.92 -26.90
CA ALA A 103 17.58 -4.34 -27.73
C ALA A 103 17.58 -5.86 -27.91
N GLN A 104 17.46 -6.34 -29.11
CA GLN A 104 17.68 -7.73 -29.48
C GLN A 104 19.18 -8.01 -29.63
N GLN A 105 19.68 -8.97 -28.85
CA GLN A 105 20.98 -9.58 -29.13
C GLN A 105 20.78 -10.81 -29.99
N THR A 106 21.24 -10.75 -31.22
CA THR A 106 21.46 -11.94 -32.06
C THR A 106 22.89 -12.45 -31.83
N LEU A 107 23.03 -13.70 -31.39
CA LEU A 107 24.29 -14.41 -31.39
C LEU A 107 24.65 -14.82 -32.85
N PRO A 108 25.88 -14.59 -33.33
CA PRO A 108 26.32 -15.16 -34.58
C PRO A 108 26.75 -16.62 -34.36
N THR A 109 26.19 -17.51 -35.17
CA THR A 109 26.75 -18.84 -35.41
C THR A 109 27.76 -18.74 -36.53
N ASP A 110 28.99 -19.16 -36.29
CA ASP A 110 29.78 -19.79 -37.33
C ASP A 110 30.87 -20.72 -36.73
N PRO A 111 31.13 -21.84 -37.35
CA PRO A 111 31.94 -22.92 -36.84
C PRO A 111 33.35 -22.99 -37.44
N SER A 112 34.19 -23.74 -36.73
CA SER A 112 35.43 -24.37 -37.16
C SER A 112 36.76 -23.62 -36.94
N SER A 113 37.60 -24.11 -36.08
CA SER A 113 38.76 -24.95 -36.42
C SER A 113 39.63 -25.23 -35.21
N GLU A 114 40.05 -26.47 -35.17
CA GLU A 114 41.00 -27.14 -34.28
C GLU A 114 42.30 -26.39 -33.99
N SER A 115 42.87 -26.53 -32.77
CA SER A 115 44.15 -27.16 -32.56
C SER A 115 44.64 -27.13 -31.12
N GLN A 116 44.81 -28.28 -30.59
CA GLN A 116 45.75 -28.84 -29.60
C GLN A 116 46.81 -27.91 -28.92
N ASN A 117 46.92 -27.93 -27.57
CA ASN A 117 47.96 -28.59 -26.84
C ASN A 117 47.91 -28.29 -25.32
N GLN A 118 47.96 -29.35 -24.53
CA GLN A 118 48.35 -29.43 -23.09
C GLN A 118 49.90 -29.52 -23.02
N PRO A 119 50.57 -29.64 -21.79
CA PRO A 119 50.14 -29.49 -20.40
C PRO A 119 51.16 -28.73 -19.48
N GLY A 120 50.87 -28.50 -18.24
CA GLY A 120 51.90 -28.15 -17.26
C GLY A 120 51.32 -27.99 -15.83
N ASN A 121 51.55 -29.00 -15.00
CA ASN A 121 51.16 -29.12 -13.60
C ASN A 121 52.37 -28.87 -12.65
N PRO A 122 52.21 -29.06 -11.29
CA PRO A 122 52.10 -28.07 -10.21
C PRO A 122 53.37 -28.19 -9.28
N PRO A 123 53.49 -27.99 -7.96
CA PRO A 123 52.67 -28.05 -6.77
C PRO A 123 53.17 -27.09 -5.58
N PRO A 124 53.03 -27.40 -4.27
CA PRO A 124 51.92 -27.78 -3.39
C PRO A 124 51.86 -26.97 -2.06
N GLY A 125 50.85 -27.25 -1.23
CA GLY A 125 50.92 -26.89 0.21
C GLY A 125 49.56 -26.87 0.95
N THR A 126 49.17 -28.04 1.42
CA THR A 126 48.63 -28.54 2.72
C THR A 126 47.83 -27.56 3.63
N GLN A 127 46.60 -27.84 3.94
CA GLN A 127 46.05 -28.58 5.09
C GLN A 127 44.52 -28.69 5.05
N THR A 128 44.00 -29.90 5.19
CA THR A 128 42.64 -30.34 5.55
C THR A 128 42.62 -30.70 7.06
N PRO A 129 41.49 -30.96 7.79
CA PRO A 129 40.16 -31.34 7.34
C PRO A 129 38.99 -30.74 8.17
N GLY A 130 37.79 -30.90 7.67
CA GLY A 130 36.54 -30.74 8.45
C GLY A 130 35.34 -31.09 7.60
N SER A 131 34.80 -32.24 7.82
CA SER A 131 33.63 -32.91 7.28
C SER A 131 32.51 -32.11 6.67
N VAL A 132 32.14 -32.55 5.47
CA VAL A 132 30.98 -32.19 4.66
C VAL A 132 29.72 -32.77 5.29
N THR A 133 28.74 -31.94 5.58
CA THR A 133 27.35 -32.35 5.65
C THR A 133 26.57 -31.64 4.53
N SER A 134 25.69 -32.39 3.92
CA SER A 134 24.88 -32.10 2.73
C SER A 134 24.18 -30.75 2.74
N PRO A 135 23.97 -30.16 1.54
CA PRO A 135 23.17 -28.95 1.39
C PRO A 135 21.69 -29.34 1.23
N ASP A 136 20.99 -29.47 2.34
CA ASP A 136 19.54 -29.47 2.39
C ASP A 136 19.10 -28.40 3.39
N GLN A 137 18.14 -27.60 2.99
CA GLN A 137 17.46 -26.54 3.76
C GLN A 137 18.14 -25.15 3.76
N LEU A 138 18.11 -24.48 2.61
CA LEU A 138 17.87 -23.05 2.59
C LEU A 138 16.36 -22.83 2.38
N GLN A 139 15.63 -22.93 3.46
CA GLN A 139 14.26 -22.49 3.58
C GLN A 139 14.32 -20.97 3.68
N PHE A 140 14.01 -20.27 2.58
CA PHE A 140 13.71 -18.87 2.65
C PHE A 140 12.31 -18.76 3.22
N ASP A 141 12.22 -18.39 4.50
CA ASP A 141 10.98 -17.92 5.08
C ASP A 141 10.49 -16.70 4.26
N PRO A 142 9.17 -16.61 4.01
CA PRO A 142 8.62 -15.40 3.43
C PRO A 142 8.99 -14.24 4.33
N ILE A 143 9.48 -13.14 3.76
CA ILE A 143 9.81 -11.92 4.48
C ILE A 143 8.58 -11.57 5.31
N PRO A 144 8.61 -11.62 6.65
CA PRO A 144 7.47 -11.22 7.46
C PRO A 144 7.24 -9.74 7.18
N GLY A 145 6.01 -9.39 6.91
CA GLY A 145 5.60 -7.99 6.93
C GLY A 145 5.99 -7.40 8.29
N PRO A 146 6.29 -6.10 8.37
CA PRO A 146 6.74 -5.49 9.62
C PRO A 146 5.73 -5.77 10.74
N ASP A 147 6.17 -6.49 11.77
CA ASP A 147 5.41 -6.64 13.00
C ASP A 147 5.47 -5.29 13.74
N PHE A 148 4.38 -4.53 13.67
CA PHE A 148 4.26 -3.30 14.43
C PHE A 148 4.13 -3.61 15.91
N ASN A 149 5.21 -3.36 16.67
CA ASN A 149 5.22 -3.48 18.12
C ASN A 149 4.51 -2.29 18.76
N PHE A 150 3.56 -2.59 19.64
CA PHE A 150 2.88 -1.59 20.46
C PHE A 150 3.41 -1.71 21.89
N ASP A 151 4.22 -0.75 22.33
CA ASP A 151 4.62 -0.64 23.74
C ASP A 151 3.49 -0.02 24.55
N ILE A 152 2.70 -0.89 25.20
CA ILE A 152 1.65 -0.46 26.15
C ILE A 152 2.28 -0.43 27.54
N PRO A 153 2.33 0.73 28.23
CA PRO A 153 2.81 0.78 29.61
C PRO A 153 1.94 -0.08 30.52
N SER A 154 2.54 -1.07 31.18
CA SER A 154 1.84 -1.88 32.17
C SER A 154 1.59 -1.05 33.44
N THR A 155 0.39 -0.57 33.63
CA THR A 155 -0.05 0.03 34.89
C THR A 155 -0.31 -1.06 35.90
N GLN A 156 0.66 -1.37 36.79
CA GLN A 156 0.37 -2.02 38.06
C GLN A 156 -0.16 -0.95 39.03
N PRO A 157 -1.25 -1.22 39.74
CA PRO A 157 -1.75 -0.28 40.73
C PRO A 157 -0.82 -0.27 41.96
N THR A 158 -0.07 0.81 42.13
CA THR A 158 0.66 1.10 43.38
C THR A 158 -0.29 1.65 44.43
N THR A 159 -0.43 0.95 45.51
CA THR A 159 -1.11 1.37 46.71
C THR A 159 -0.47 2.65 47.28
N PRO A 160 -1.22 3.64 47.74
CA PRO A 160 -0.64 4.89 48.26
C PRO A 160 -0.02 4.68 49.66
N ALA A 161 1.24 5.07 49.80
CA ALA A 161 1.93 5.18 51.06
C ALA A 161 1.69 6.56 51.64
N THR A 162 1.28 6.55 52.94
CA THR A 162 1.05 7.70 53.80
C THR A 162 2.35 8.46 54.12
N PRO A 163 2.38 9.80 54.17
CA PRO A 163 3.60 10.58 54.43
C PRO A 163 3.85 10.76 55.91
N SER A 164 5.11 10.70 56.35
CA SER A 164 5.60 11.23 57.64
C SER A 164 6.85 12.14 57.42
N PRO A 165 7.06 13.13 58.29
CA PRO A 165 7.73 14.37 57.91
C PRO A 165 9.24 14.41 58.14
N SER A 166 9.84 15.31 57.43
CA SER A 166 11.13 15.98 57.41
C SER A 166 11.91 16.07 58.72
N GLU A 167 13.25 15.79 58.64
CA GLU A 167 14.27 16.65 59.30
C GLU A 167 15.62 16.59 58.58
N ALA A 168 16.38 17.66 58.72
CA ALA A 168 17.38 18.22 57.87
C ALA A 168 18.81 17.62 57.93
N ASN A 169 19.52 17.82 56.83
CA ASN A 169 20.99 17.76 56.54
C ASN A 169 21.95 18.44 57.56
N PRO A 170 23.26 18.20 57.71
CA PRO A 170 24.22 18.36 56.59
C PRO A 170 25.53 17.54 56.58
N SER A 171 26.13 17.44 55.35
CA SER A 171 27.56 17.47 54.97
C SER A 171 28.59 16.49 55.56
N GLN A 172 29.28 15.70 54.73
CA GLN A 172 30.64 15.81 54.26
C GLN A 172 31.22 14.50 53.69
N THR A 173 31.88 14.63 52.56
CA THR A 173 32.72 13.70 51.77
C THR A 173 34.15 13.62 52.37
N PRO A 174 35.12 12.82 51.83
CA PRO A 174 35.26 11.43 51.40
C PRO A 174 36.48 10.67 52.05
N ALA A 175 36.61 9.36 51.79
CA ALA A 175 37.88 8.69 51.45
C ALA A 175 37.76 7.15 51.46
N ALA A 176 38.33 6.54 50.41
CA ALA A 176 38.62 5.11 50.27
C ALA A 176 40.03 4.78 50.83
N PRO A 177 40.66 3.60 50.65
CA PRO A 177 40.20 2.20 50.65
C PRO A 177 41.07 1.30 51.60
N ALA A 178 40.71 0.01 51.81
CA ALA A 178 41.66 -1.13 51.83
C ALA A 178 41.07 -2.46 52.33
N LEU A 179 41.41 -3.54 51.69
CA LEU A 179 41.25 -4.96 51.96
C LEU A 179 42.33 -5.50 52.92
N PRO A 180 42.45 -6.79 53.33
CA PRO A 180 41.53 -7.85 53.71
C PRO A 180 41.92 -8.58 55.03
N GLY A 181 41.15 -9.55 55.56
CA GLY A 181 41.71 -10.46 56.53
C GLY A 181 40.75 -11.28 57.44
N THR A 182 40.62 -12.56 57.10
CA THR A 182 40.55 -13.72 57.97
C THR A 182 39.56 -13.83 59.19
N ASN A 183 38.71 -14.86 59.10
CA ASN A 183 37.96 -15.52 60.19
C ASN A 183 38.85 -16.06 61.33
N PRO A 184 38.36 -16.23 62.57
CA PRO A 184 37.67 -17.47 62.94
C PRO A 184 36.58 -17.32 64.05
N PRO A 185 36.04 -18.43 64.64
CA PRO A 185 34.65 -18.54 65.04
C PRO A 185 34.40 -18.16 66.51
N ALA A 186 33.20 -17.56 66.76
CA ALA A 186 32.86 -17.26 68.14
C ALA A 186 31.49 -17.82 68.52
N THR A 187 31.56 -18.56 69.49
CA THR A 187 30.69 -19.03 70.60
C THR A 187 29.34 -18.32 70.74
N GLN A 188 28.32 -19.16 70.77
CA GLN A 188 26.95 -18.80 71.14
C GLN A 188 26.84 -18.49 72.61
N THR A 189 26.26 -17.30 72.95
CA THR A 189 25.74 -17.02 74.28
C THR A 189 24.24 -16.73 74.15
N PRO A 190 23.34 -17.34 74.92
CA PRO A 190 21.91 -17.18 74.83
C PRO A 190 21.47 -15.83 75.38
N SER A 191 20.79 -15.02 74.60
CA SER A 191 20.04 -13.85 75.07
C SER A 191 18.75 -14.29 75.80
N PRO A 192 18.35 -13.53 76.79
CA PRO A 192 17.19 -13.91 77.63
C PRO A 192 15.89 -13.81 76.82
N GLN A 193 15.09 -14.84 76.94
CA GLN A 193 13.72 -14.91 76.49
C GLN A 193 12.89 -13.83 77.29
N THR A 194 12.34 -12.91 76.52
CA THR A 194 11.21 -12.08 77.01
C THR A 194 10.02 -12.99 77.21
N PRO A 195 9.26 -12.83 78.29
CA PRO A 195 8.16 -13.73 78.58
C PRO A 195 7.02 -13.52 77.57
N ASP A 196 6.44 -14.61 77.10
CA ASP A 196 5.09 -14.86 76.64
C ASP A 196 4.23 -13.63 76.33
N GLN A 197 4.12 -13.32 75.00
CA GLN A 197 2.87 -12.85 74.49
C GLN A 197 1.86 -14.01 74.74
N ALA A 198 1.10 -13.90 75.81
CA ALA A 198 -0.05 -14.73 76.03
C ALA A 198 -0.91 -14.74 74.77
N ASP A 199 -1.08 -15.90 74.22
CA ASP A 199 -2.10 -16.28 73.27
C ASP A 199 -3.44 -15.72 73.79
N GLN A 200 -3.83 -14.51 73.37
CA GLN A 200 -5.17 -13.97 73.63
C GLN A 200 -6.08 -14.82 72.74
N THR A 201 -6.47 -15.97 73.31
CA THR A 201 -7.60 -16.79 72.88
C THR A 201 -8.80 -15.86 72.83
N GLU A 202 -9.22 -15.49 71.60
CA GLU A 202 -10.45 -14.73 71.38
C GLU A 202 -11.59 -15.32 72.29
N PRO A 203 -12.39 -14.47 72.88
CA PRO A 203 -13.55 -14.93 73.66
C PRO A 203 -14.43 -15.86 72.83
N ARG A 204 -14.61 -17.05 73.28
CA ARG A 204 -15.47 -18.06 72.65
C ARG A 204 -16.82 -18.04 73.34
N VAL A 205 -17.89 -17.76 72.61
CA VAL A 205 -19.24 -17.66 73.11
C VAL A 205 -20.15 -18.66 72.41
N LEU A 206 -21.05 -19.28 73.18
CA LEU A 206 -22.07 -20.18 72.65
C LEU A 206 -23.18 -19.35 72.02
N VAL A 207 -23.52 -19.68 70.77
CA VAL A 207 -24.59 -19.01 70.00
C VAL A 207 -25.94 -19.66 70.44
N SER A 208 -26.81 -18.85 71.00
CA SER A 208 -28.19 -19.29 71.38
C SER A 208 -29.13 -19.15 70.16
N GLU A 209 -28.97 -18.09 69.37
CA GLU A 209 -29.88 -17.79 68.31
C GLU A 209 -29.14 -16.96 67.22
N VAL A 210 -29.50 -17.14 65.97
CA VAL A 210 -29.01 -16.32 64.82
C VAL A 210 -30.20 -15.72 64.08
N LEU A 211 -30.22 -14.39 63.98
CA LEU A 211 -31.28 -13.62 63.37
C LEU A 211 -30.67 -12.82 62.17
N VAL A 212 -31.44 -12.63 61.15
CA VAL A 212 -31.13 -11.74 60.06
C VAL A 212 -32.22 -10.68 59.98
N SER A 213 -31.82 -9.42 59.89
CA SER A 213 -32.70 -8.26 59.75
C SER A 213 -32.30 -7.37 58.57
N GLY A 214 -33.30 -6.84 57.88
CA GLY A 214 -33.10 -5.91 56.73
C GLY A 214 -33.32 -6.54 55.37
N THR A 215 -33.65 -7.84 55.29
CA THR A 215 -34.00 -8.53 54.07
C THR A 215 -34.97 -9.67 54.33
N GLU A 216 -35.66 -10.08 53.25
CA GLU A 216 -36.66 -11.17 53.26
C GLU A 216 -36.47 -12.05 52.00
N GLY A 217 -37.21 -13.19 51.97
CA GLY A 217 -37.25 -14.08 50.79
C GLY A 217 -35.91 -14.72 50.42
N ASP A 218 -35.55 -14.72 49.13
CA ASP A 218 -34.36 -15.41 48.64
C ASP A 218 -33.06 -14.76 49.15
N LEU A 219 -33.01 -13.45 49.32
CA LEU A 219 -31.86 -12.77 49.89
C LEU A 219 -31.60 -13.16 51.33
N LEU A 220 -32.66 -13.43 52.11
CA LEU A 220 -32.55 -13.99 53.46
C LEU A 220 -31.87 -15.36 53.44
N ASN A 221 -32.26 -16.22 52.49
CA ASN A 221 -31.66 -17.53 52.29
C ASN A 221 -30.18 -17.44 51.89
N GLN A 222 -29.81 -16.44 51.07
CA GLN A 222 -28.41 -16.15 50.69
C GLN A 222 -27.56 -15.81 51.94
N VAL A 223 -28.08 -14.99 52.86
CA VAL A 223 -27.37 -14.67 54.11
C VAL A 223 -27.16 -15.92 54.93
N TYR A 224 -28.23 -16.69 55.19
CA TYR A 224 -28.11 -17.94 55.95
C TYR A 224 -27.21 -18.97 55.27
N GLY A 225 -27.16 -18.99 53.97
CA GLY A 225 -26.24 -19.86 53.22
C GLY A 225 -24.77 -19.46 53.33
N ALA A 226 -24.51 -18.15 53.45
CA ALA A 226 -23.15 -17.60 53.47
C ALA A 226 -22.48 -17.68 54.85
N ILE A 227 -23.22 -17.50 55.93
CA ILE A 227 -22.68 -17.50 57.30
C ILE A 227 -22.41 -18.92 57.83
N GLN A 228 -21.35 -19.07 58.60
CA GLN A 228 -21.00 -20.34 59.27
C GLN A 228 -21.53 -20.41 60.70
N THR A 229 -21.73 -19.27 61.36
CA THR A 229 -22.30 -19.18 62.70
C THR A 229 -23.73 -19.77 62.72
N ARG A 230 -23.97 -20.75 63.62
CA ARG A 230 -25.24 -21.46 63.74
C ARG A 230 -25.67 -21.53 65.24
N PRO A 231 -26.96 -21.59 65.54
CA PRO A 231 -27.42 -21.87 66.88
C PRO A 231 -26.81 -23.17 67.37
N GLY A 232 -26.35 -23.18 68.70
CA GLY A 232 -25.70 -24.32 69.29
C GLY A 232 -24.23 -24.51 69.04
N THR A 233 -23.59 -23.63 68.19
CA THR A 233 -22.16 -23.61 67.93
C THR A 233 -21.43 -22.54 68.71
N ILE A 234 -20.13 -22.71 68.94
CA ILE A 234 -19.26 -21.67 69.49
C ILE A 234 -18.79 -20.73 68.40
N THR A 235 -18.94 -19.42 68.65
CA THR A 235 -18.42 -18.39 67.72
C THR A 235 -17.35 -17.52 68.39
N THR A 236 -16.55 -16.84 67.52
CA THR A 236 -15.55 -15.85 67.92
C THR A 236 -15.78 -14.56 67.16
N ARG A 237 -15.13 -13.48 67.59
CA ARG A 237 -15.14 -12.22 66.82
C ARG A 237 -14.60 -12.39 65.40
N SER A 238 -13.51 -13.15 65.23
CA SER A 238 -12.92 -13.46 63.92
C SER A 238 -13.90 -14.24 63.05
N GLN A 239 -14.65 -15.20 63.58
CA GLN A 239 -15.70 -15.95 62.89
C GLN A 239 -16.85 -15.03 62.46
N LEU A 240 -17.31 -14.16 63.26
CA LEU A 240 -18.34 -13.18 62.88
C LEU A 240 -17.87 -12.24 61.81
N GLN A 241 -16.59 -11.83 61.86
CA GLN A 241 -16.00 -11.03 60.80
C GLN A 241 -15.89 -11.82 59.46
N GLN A 242 -15.53 -13.11 59.54
CA GLN A 242 -15.55 -13.99 58.38
C GLN A 242 -16.95 -14.15 57.78
N ASP A 243 -17.96 -14.29 58.65
CA ASP A 243 -19.36 -14.39 58.23
C ASP A 243 -19.84 -13.07 57.57
N ILE A 244 -19.49 -11.91 58.15
CA ILE A 244 -19.75 -10.60 57.53
C ILE A 244 -19.13 -10.55 56.15
N ASN A 245 -17.86 -10.91 56.02
CA ASN A 245 -17.14 -10.91 54.73
C ASN A 245 -17.76 -11.92 53.73
N ALA A 246 -18.22 -13.07 54.21
CA ALA A 246 -18.90 -14.07 53.38
C ALA A 246 -20.25 -13.57 52.86
N VAL A 247 -21.01 -12.85 53.69
CA VAL A 247 -22.27 -12.22 53.23
C VAL A 247 -22.00 -11.11 52.21
N PHE A 248 -20.99 -10.24 52.44
CA PHE A 248 -20.54 -9.25 51.45
C PHE A 248 -20.11 -9.90 50.15
N ALA A 249 -19.39 -11.00 50.27
CA ALA A 249 -18.91 -11.74 49.12
C ALA A 249 -20.03 -12.33 48.25
N THR A 250 -21.29 -12.39 48.72
CA THR A 250 -22.44 -12.76 47.86
C THR A 250 -22.73 -11.69 46.79
N GLY A 251 -22.35 -10.43 47.05
CA GLY A 251 -22.50 -9.30 46.13
C GLY A 251 -23.85 -8.56 46.20
N TYR A 252 -24.81 -9.02 47.00
CA TYR A 252 -26.16 -8.44 47.07
C TYR A 252 -26.33 -7.32 48.10
N PHE A 253 -25.35 -7.09 48.96
CA PHE A 253 -25.52 -6.19 50.13
C PHE A 253 -24.51 -5.04 50.08
N SER A 254 -25.02 -3.83 50.35
CA SER A 254 -24.25 -2.60 50.49
C SER A 254 -23.68 -2.40 51.87
N ASN A 255 -24.32 -3.00 52.90
CA ASN A 255 -23.86 -2.96 54.28
C ASN A 255 -24.23 -4.26 55.01
N VAL A 256 -23.28 -4.77 55.78
CA VAL A 256 -23.47 -5.95 56.65
C VAL A 256 -22.78 -5.73 57.98
N ARG A 257 -23.49 -5.93 59.08
CA ARG A 257 -22.92 -5.88 60.43
C ARG A 257 -23.53 -6.98 61.26
N ALA A 258 -22.72 -7.60 62.07
CA ALA A 258 -23.18 -8.56 63.10
C ALA A 258 -23.16 -7.90 64.47
N VAL A 259 -24.27 -8.01 65.22
CA VAL A 259 -24.41 -7.47 66.54
C VAL A 259 -24.74 -8.64 67.53
N PRO A 260 -23.79 -9.01 68.40
CA PRO A 260 -24.01 -9.99 69.44
C PRO A 260 -24.75 -9.34 70.64
N GLU A 261 -25.72 -10.02 71.12
CA GLU A 261 -26.50 -9.66 72.34
C GLU A 261 -26.47 -10.80 73.32
N ASP A 262 -26.18 -10.50 74.63
CA ASP A 262 -26.15 -11.52 75.67
C ASP A 262 -27.57 -11.99 76.03
N THR A 263 -27.74 -13.29 76.15
CA THR A 263 -28.98 -13.94 76.55
C THR A 263 -28.68 -14.97 77.62
N PRO A 264 -29.65 -15.40 78.39
CA PRO A 264 -29.45 -16.39 79.49
C PRO A 264 -28.92 -17.77 79.03
N LEU A 265 -29.04 -18.05 77.72
CA LEU A 265 -28.64 -19.33 77.10
C LEU A 265 -27.41 -19.22 76.19
N GLY A 266 -26.74 -18.06 76.17
CA GLY A 266 -25.65 -17.76 75.29
C GLY A 266 -25.81 -16.43 74.55
N VAL A 267 -25.18 -16.27 73.39
CA VAL A 267 -25.25 -15.02 72.67
C VAL A 267 -26.21 -15.15 71.48
N ARG A 268 -27.16 -14.19 71.38
CA ARG A 268 -27.92 -13.98 70.10
C ARG A 268 -27.07 -13.15 69.12
N VAL A 269 -26.91 -13.60 67.96
CA VAL A 269 -26.20 -12.84 66.86
C VAL A 269 -27.22 -12.37 65.84
N THR A 270 -27.39 -11.06 65.75
CA THR A 270 -28.25 -10.45 64.73
C THR A 270 -27.41 -9.87 63.59
N PHE A 271 -27.55 -10.41 62.38
CA PHE A 271 -26.95 -9.86 61.18
C PHE A 271 -27.88 -8.81 60.56
N TYR A 272 -27.48 -7.55 60.66
CA TYR A 272 -28.17 -6.46 59.99
C TYR A 272 -27.57 -6.31 58.58
N VAL A 273 -28.40 -6.47 57.57
CA VAL A 273 -27.97 -6.38 56.14
C VAL A 273 -28.81 -5.31 55.45
N GLN A 274 -28.14 -4.63 54.50
CA GLN A 274 -28.80 -3.66 53.64
C GLN A 274 -28.63 -4.13 52.20
N PRO A 275 -29.70 -4.59 51.52
CA PRO A 275 -29.64 -4.98 50.10
C PRO A 275 -29.27 -3.80 49.21
N ASN A 276 -28.60 -4.08 48.10
CA ASN A 276 -28.45 -3.13 47.03
C ASN A 276 -29.83 -2.80 46.41
N PRO A 277 -29.99 -1.66 45.73
CA PRO A 277 -31.20 -1.34 44.99
C PRO A 277 -31.44 -2.31 43.81
N VAL A 278 -32.67 -2.29 43.29
CA VAL A 278 -33.02 -3.04 42.09
C VAL A 278 -32.41 -2.33 40.86
N LEU A 279 -31.70 -3.05 39.98
CA LEU A 279 -31.08 -2.48 38.78
C LEU A 279 -32.15 -2.01 37.80
N GLN A 280 -32.16 -0.71 37.51
CA GLN A 280 -33.09 -0.10 36.56
C GLN A 280 -32.38 0.23 35.23
N GLN A 281 -31.13 0.71 35.32
CA GLN A 281 -30.37 1.16 34.15
C GLN A 281 -28.86 1.09 34.40
N VAL A 282 -28.10 0.74 33.38
CA VAL A 282 -26.65 0.89 33.37
C VAL A 282 -26.31 1.98 32.34
N GLN A 283 -25.59 3.01 32.79
CA GLN A 283 -25.17 4.13 31.96
C GLN A 283 -23.64 4.19 31.86
N VAL A 284 -23.12 4.49 30.67
CA VAL A 284 -21.69 4.75 30.47
C VAL A 284 -21.47 6.25 30.46
N GLN A 285 -20.51 6.73 31.23
CA GLN A 285 -20.09 8.12 31.32
C GLN A 285 -18.62 8.25 30.88
N GLY A 286 -18.29 9.34 30.19
CA GLY A 286 -16.93 9.63 29.73
C GLY A 286 -16.58 9.01 28.38
N SER A 287 -17.49 8.27 27.74
CA SER A 287 -17.33 7.74 26.39
C SER A 287 -17.45 8.85 25.35
N VAL A 288 -16.55 8.83 24.39
CA VAL A 288 -16.56 9.64 23.14
C VAL A 288 -17.17 8.82 22.01
N LEU A 289 -17.04 7.49 22.07
CA LEU A 289 -17.61 6.59 21.08
C LEU A 289 -19.13 6.62 21.13
N GLN A 290 -19.76 6.84 19.99
CA GLN A 290 -21.21 6.77 19.84
C GLN A 290 -21.67 5.36 19.43
N ASN A 291 -20.94 4.73 18.52
CA ASN A 291 -21.26 3.43 17.95
C ASN A 291 -20.10 2.44 18.16
N ILE A 292 -20.45 1.16 18.22
CA ILE A 292 -19.50 0.06 18.33
C ILE A 292 -20.02 -1.15 17.54
N THR A 293 -19.12 -1.98 17.01
CA THR A 293 -19.53 -3.24 16.36
C THR A 293 -19.85 -4.29 17.43
N TYR A 294 -21.10 -4.69 17.49
CA TYR A 294 -21.61 -5.71 18.40
C TYR A 294 -22.37 -6.79 17.60
N GLN A 295 -22.02 -8.05 17.81
CA GLN A 295 -22.60 -9.20 17.07
C GLN A 295 -22.59 -9.03 15.53
N GLY A 296 -21.53 -8.42 14.99
CA GLY A 296 -21.34 -8.20 13.55
C GLY A 296 -22.17 -7.05 12.95
N ARG A 297 -22.77 -6.20 13.78
CA ARG A 297 -23.52 -5.01 13.38
C ARG A 297 -23.00 -3.79 14.11
N GLU A 298 -23.01 -2.65 13.45
CA GLU A 298 -22.72 -1.37 14.10
C GLU A 298 -23.99 -0.91 14.85
N VAL A 299 -23.87 -0.72 16.16
CA VAL A 299 -24.94 -0.31 17.05
C VAL A 299 -24.48 0.84 17.96
N PRO A 300 -25.40 1.66 18.49
CA PRO A 300 -25.08 2.60 19.55
C PRO A 300 -24.43 1.89 20.75
N LEU A 301 -23.38 2.48 21.34
CA LEU A 301 -22.68 1.89 22.47
C LEU A 301 -23.64 1.55 23.63
N GLN A 302 -24.59 2.44 23.92
CA GLN A 302 -25.57 2.23 25.00
C GLN A 302 -26.50 1.03 24.74
N GLU A 303 -26.77 0.71 23.45
CA GLU A 303 -27.55 -0.48 23.09
C GLU A 303 -26.77 -1.75 23.41
N ALA A 304 -25.50 -1.81 23.07
CA ALA A 304 -24.61 -2.93 23.42
C ALA A 304 -24.48 -3.09 24.95
N VAL A 305 -24.35 -1.98 25.67
CA VAL A 305 -24.33 -2.00 27.16
C VAL A 305 -25.62 -2.55 27.70
N ASN A 306 -26.78 -2.11 27.23
CA ASN A 306 -28.08 -2.60 27.68
C ASN A 306 -28.24 -4.11 27.45
N ASP A 307 -27.72 -4.63 26.33
CA ASP A 307 -27.78 -6.06 26.03
C ASP A 307 -26.84 -6.88 26.93
N ILE A 308 -25.62 -6.37 27.20
CA ILE A 308 -24.66 -7.03 28.13
C ILE A 308 -25.25 -7.20 29.54
N PHE A 309 -26.04 -6.25 30.01
CA PHE A 309 -26.63 -6.28 31.36
C PHE A 309 -28.11 -6.70 31.38
N ALA A 310 -28.64 -7.17 30.25
CA ALA A 310 -30.08 -7.48 30.08
C ALA A 310 -30.63 -8.42 31.15
N ASP A 311 -29.89 -9.47 31.51
CA ASP A 311 -30.30 -10.49 32.48
C ASP A 311 -30.31 -9.99 33.94
N GLN A 312 -29.82 -8.77 34.19
CA GLN A 312 -29.72 -8.20 35.54
C GLN A 312 -30.78 -7.13 35.81
N TYR A 313 -31.46 -6.62 34.77
CA TYR A 313 -32.50 -5.60 34.94
C TYR A 313 -33.73 -6.15 35.68
N GLY A 314 -34.20 -5.41 36.64
CA GLY A 314 -35.35 -5.77 37.49
C GLY A 314 -34.98 -6.61 38.74
N ASP A 315 -33.73 -7.07 38.82
CA ASP A 315 -33.22 -7.81 39.98
C ASP A 315 -32.39 -6.92 40.91
N THR A 316 -32.21 -7.35 42.18
CA THR A 316 -31.31 -6.68 43.13
C THR A 316 -29.87 -6.70 42.57
N VAL A 317 -29.23 -5.52 42.47
CA VAL A 317 -27.85 -5.41 41.98
C VAL A 317 -26.92 -6.39 42.67
N ASN A 318 -26.31 -7.28 41.87
CA ASN A 318 -25.27 -8.17 42.31
C ASN A 318 -23.91 -7.69 41.80
N LEU A 319 -23.03 -7.27 42.71
CA LEU A 319 -21.71 -6.72 42.36
C LEU A 319 -20.81 -7.69 41.56
N ARG A 320 -20.99 -9.01 41.77
CA ARG A 320 -20.23 -10.03 40.97
C ARG A 320 -20.71 -10.11 39.53
N GLN A 321 -22.02 -10.10 39.33
CA GLN A 321 -22.62 -10.10 37.99
C GLN A 321 -22.32 -8.78 37.29
N LEU A 322 -22.35 -7.65 38.03
CA LEU A 322 -21.97 -6.36 37.50
C LEU A 322 -20.49 -6.33 37.02
N GLN A 323 -19.56 -6.89 37.81
CA GLN A 323 -18.17 -7.06 37.43
C GLN A 323 -17.99 -7.99 36.19
N ALA A 324 -18.80 -9.04 36.08
CA ALA A 324 -18.78 -9.89 34.90
C ALA A 324 -19.23 -9.12 33.66
N GLY A 325 -20.28 -8.31 33.74
CA GLY A 325 -20.74 -7.44 32.67
C GLY A 325 -19.68 -6.39 32.27
N ILE A 326 -19.01 -5.77 33.27
CA ILE A 326 -17.90 -4.84 33.00
C ILE A 326 -16.77 -5.52 32.23
N LYS A 327 -16.39 -6.74 32.59
CA LYS A 327 -15.38 -7.49 31.84
C LYS A 327 -15.82 -7.80 30.39
N GLN A 328 -17.12 -8.05 30.17
CA GLN A 328 -17.66 -8.23 28.83
C GLN A 328 -17.62 -6.93 28.04
N LEU A 329 -17.90 -5.79 28.67
CA LEU A 329 -17.78 -4.47 28.05
C LEU A 329 -16.32 -4.16 27.68
N ASP A 330 -15.37 -4.37 28.58
CA ASP A 330 -13.94 -4.21 28.31
C ASP A 330 -13.47 -5.13 27.18
N GLN A 331 -14.01 -6.36 27.10
CA GLN A 331 -13.70 -7.29 26.01
C GLN A 331 -14.29 -6.80 24.68
N LEU A 332 -15.52 -6.27 24.69
CA LEU A 332 -16.15 -5.69 23.51
C LEU A 332 -15.32 -4.53 22.93
N TYR A 333 -14.79 -3.64 23.78
CA TYR A 333 -13.87 -2.59 23.33
C TYR A 333 -12.62 -3.17 22.68
N ARG A 334 -11.97 -4.16 23.30
CA ARG A 334 -10.76 -4.80 22.75
C ARG A 334 -11.01 -5.50 21.40
N ASP A 335 -12.15 -6.22 21.31
CA ASP A 335 -12.53 -6.93 20.08
C ASP A 335 -12.73 -5.97 18.90
N ASN A 336 -13.10 -4.72 19.20
CA ASN A 336 -13.23 -3.63 18.23
C ASN A 336 -11.91 -2.84 18.00
N GLY A 337 -10.82 -3.23 18.67
CA GLY A 337 -9.50 -2.58 18.52
C GLY A 337 -9.26 -1.40 19.46
N TYR A 338 -10.19 -1.09 20.37
CA TYR A 338 -10.06 -0.02 21.37
C TYR A 338 -9.34 -0.54 22.62
N VAL A 339 -8.06 -0.88 22.48
CA VAL A 339 -7.27 -1.60 23.49
C VAL A 339 -6.94 -0.79 24.73
N LEU A 340 -7.09 0.54 24.69
CA LEU A 340 -6.88 1.45 25.81
C LEU A 340 -8.18 1.72 26.60
N ALA A 341 -9.33 1.35 26.03
CA ALA A 341 -10.61 1.57 26.67
C ALA A 341 -10.79 0.64 27.87
N GLN A 342 -11.17 1.21 29.01
CA GLN A 342 -11.43 0.47 30.25
C GLN A 342 -12.38 1.23 31.17
N VAL A 343 -13.10 0.50 32.02
CA VAL A 343 -13.87 1.09 33.13
C VAL A 343 -12.89 1.48 34.24
N VAL A 344 -12.77 2.78 34.54
CA VAL A 344 -11.70 3.33 35.40
C VAL A 344 -12.08 3.52 36.84
N SER A 345 -13.36 3.50 37.17
CA SER A 345 -13.85 3.71 38.55
C SER A 345 -14.75 2.59 39.02
N ALA A 346 -14.90 2.47 40.35
CA ALA A 346 -15.90 1.61 40.91
C ALA A 346 -17.31 2.06 40.49
N PRO A 347 -18.20 1.11 40.10
CA PRO A 347 -19.56 1.45 39.71
C PRO A 347 -20.29 2.29 40.72
N GLN A 348 -20.82 3.44 40.31
CA GLN A 348 -21.65 4.27 41.19
C GLN A 348 -23.10 3.78 41.11
N ILE A 349 -23.61 3.31 42.22
CA ILE A 349 -24.97 2.77 42.36
C ILE A 349 -25.84 3.81 43.01
N ALA A 350 -26.75 4.42 42.28
CA ALA A 350 -27.72 5.38 42.83
C ALA A 350 -28.88 4.67 43.51
N PRO A 351 -29.56 5.33 44.49
CA PRO A 351 -30.67 4.74 45.20
C PRO A 351 -31.88 4.36 44.32
N ASP A 352 -31.99 4.96 43.14
CA ASP A 352 -33.02 4.67 42.13
C ASP A 352 -32.71 3.42 41.31
N GLY A 353 -31.58 2.76 41.52
CA GLY A 353 -31.13 1.60 40.76
C GLY A 353 -30.39 1.91 39.47
N THR A 354 -30.00 3.16 39.24
CA THR A 354 -29.12 3.52 38.13
C THR A 354 -27.67 3.22 38.49
N VAL A 355 -26.98 2.46 37.63
CA VAL A 355 -25.55 2.18 37.78
C VAL A 355 -24.80 2.98 36.74
N THR A 356 -23.85 3.84 37.14
CA THR A 356 -22.99 4.61 36.26
C THR A 356 -21.61 3.97 36.20
N LEU A 357 -21.17 3.64 34.97
CA LEU A 357 -19.83 3.14 34.68
C LEU A 357 -19.02 4.28 34.04
N GLU A 358 -17.95 4.69 34.68
CA GLU A 358 -17.04 5.70 34.13
C GLU A 358 -15.99 5.00 33.27
N VAL A 359 -15.91 5.38 31.98
CA VAL A 359 -14.99 4.79 30.99
C VAL A 359 -13.95 5.83 30.57
N ALA A 360 -12.71 5.38 30.50
CA ALA A 360 -11.63 6.07 29.80
C ALA A 360 -11.30 5.29 28.53
N GLU A 361 -11.46 5.92 27.37
CA GLU A 361 -11.32 5.27 26.06
C GLU A 361 -9.95 5.45 25.44
N GLY A 362 -9.09 6.30 26.04
CA GLY A 362 -7.78 6.60 25.47
C GLY A 362 -7.90 7.48 24.24
N VAL A 363 -8.42 8.70 24.39
CA VAL A 363 -8.56 9.66 23.30
C VAL A 363 -7.19 10.17 22.88
N ILE A 364 -6.91 10.23 21.59
CA ILE A 364 -5.66 10.76 21.03
C ILE A 364 -5.61 12.25 21.30
N GLU A 365 -4.61 12.72 22.07
CA GLU A 365 -4.35 14.13 22.28
C GLU A 365 -3.55 14.73 21.12
N ASN A 366 -2.42 14.07 20.76
CA ASN A 366 -1.57 14.48 19.66
C ASN A 366 -1.01 13.26 18.92
N ILE A 367 -0.65 13.49 17.63
CA ILE A 367 0.15 12.56 16.84
C ILE A 367 1.48 13.27 16.53
N GLN A 368 2.58 12.77 17.07
CA GLN A 368 3.91 13.36 16.94
C GLN A 368 4.83 12.43 16.17
N VAL A 369 5.75 12.98 15.38
CA VAL A 369 6.77 12.22 14.68
C VAL A 369 8.10 12.34 15.42
N ARG A 370 8.76 11.21 15.64
CA ARG A 370 10.08 11.13 16.27
C ARG A 370 11.03 10.35 15.37
N PHE A 371 12.07 11.00 14.91
CA PHE A 371 13.09 10.31 14.11
C PHE A 371 14.08 9.58 15.00
N LEU A 372 14.45 8.38 14.55
CA LEU A 372 15.45 7.55 15.20
C LEU A 372 16.65 7.35 14.28
N LYS A 373 17.84 7.31 14.88
CA LYS A 373 19.07 6.86 14.24
C LYS A 373 19.67 5.75 15.10
N ASP A 374 19.90 4.59 14.51
CA ASP A 374 20.37 3.41 15.22
C ASP A 374 19.48 3.05 16.43
N GLY A 375 18.16 3.25 16.28
CA GLY A 375 17.17 3.01 17.32
C GLY A 375 17.12 4.05 18.45
N GLN A 376 17.91 5.16 18.36
CA GLN A 376 17.96 6.20 19.38
C GLN A 376 17.37 7.52 18.89
N PRO A 377 16.58 8.23 19.72
CA PRO A 377 15.99 9.51 19.36
C PRO A 377 16.95 10.69 19.50
N ILE A 378 18.16 10.46 20.01
CA ILE A 378 19.20 11.46 20.32
C ILE A 378 20.48 11.05 19.59
N ASP A 379 21.14 11.98 18.93
CA ASP A 379 22.42 11.77 18.27
C ASP A 379 23.61 11.69 19.27
N GLU A 380 24.80 11.40 18.76
CA GLU A 380 26.03 11.29 19.60
C GLU A 380 26.41 12.59 20.32
N GLU A 381 25.95 13.74 19.82
CA GLU A 381 26.12 15.07 20.42
C GLU A 381 25.03 15.41 21.45
N GLY A 382 24.01 14.56 21.64
CA GLY A 382 22.92 14.76 22.60
C GLY A 382 21.79 15.62 22.06
N ASN A 383 21.71 15.88 20.74
CA ASN A 383 20.60 16.59 20.12
C ASN A 383 19.53 15.62 19.63
N PRO A 384 18.26 16.05 19.55
CA PRO A 384 17.23 15.25 18.91
C PRO A 384 17.58 14.93 17.45
N VAL A 385 17.46 13.67 17.06
CA VAL A 385 17.65 13.25 15.67
C VAL A 385 16.64 13.97 14.78
N ARG A 386 17.15 14.58 13.71
CA ARG A 386 16.32 15.27 12.72
C ARG A 386 16.21 14.41 11.47
N GLY A 387 14.97 14.08 11.09
CA GLY A 387 14.70 13.41 9.83
C GLY A 387 14.90 14.33 8.63
N ARG A 388 15.12 13.73 7.48
CA ARG A 388 15.11 14.37 6.18
C ARG A 388 13.66 14.60 5.73
N THR A 389 12.78 13.59 5.97
CA THR A 389 11.35 13.63 5.68
C THR A 389 10.64 14.63 6.58
N ARG A 390 9.74 15.39 6.03
CA ARG A 390 8.93 16.34 6.79
C ARG A 390 7.79 15.63 7.49
N ASP A 391 7.50 15.99 8.72
CA ASP A 391 6.49 15.35 9.57
C ASP A 391 5.13 15.20 8.86
N PHE A 392 4.70 16.24 8.12
CA PHE A 392 3.41 16.21 7.41
C PHE A 392 3.31 15.13 6.33
N ILE A 393 4.45 14.65 5.78
CA ILE A 393 4.47 13.55 4.82
C ILE A 393 4.03 12.25 5.48
N ILE A 394 4.38 12.08 6.76
CA ILE A 394 4.02 10.91 7.56
C ILE A 394 2.58 11.07 8.06
N THR A 395 2.28 12.22 8.70
CA THR A 395 0.98 12.44 9.33
C THR A 395 -0.18 12.55 8.34
N ARG A 396 0.06 12.96 7.09
CA ARG A 396 -0.97 12.98 6.04
C ARG A 396 -1.48 11.58 5.65
N GLU A 397 -0.72 10.52 5.95
CA GLU A 397 -1.11 9.14 5.71
C GLU A 397 -1.99 8.58 6.83
N PHE A 398 -2.08 9.29 7.96
CA PHE A 398 -2.94 8.92 9.07
C PHE A 398 -4.37 9.40 8.84
N GLU A 399 -5.33 8.49 8.94
CA GLU A 399 -6.75 8.81 9.04
C GLU A 399 -7.13 9.15 10.48
N SER A 400 -6.40 8.55 11.45
CA SER A 400 -6.53 8.89 12.87
C SER A 400 -6.14 10.34 13.11
N GLN A 401 -6.94 11.06 13.88
CA GLN A 401 -6.75 12.47 14.18
C GLN A 401 -6.76 12.73 15.69
N PRO A 402 -6.17 13.84 16.17
CA PRO A 402 -6.38 14.30 17.53
C PRO A 402 -7.87 14.47 17.81
N GLY A 403 -8.34 13.92 18.94
CA GLY A 403 -9.75 13.87 19.35
C GLY A 403 -10.45 12.53 19.05
N ASP A 404 -9.87 11.66 18.21
CA ASP A 404 -10.39 10.32 17.99
C ASP A 404 -10.02 9.38 19.15
N VAL A 405 -10.83 8.37 19.37
CA VAL A 405 -10.48 7.29 20.30
C VAL A 405 -9.41 6.40 19.65
N PHE A 406 -8.34 6.11 20.41
CA PHE A 406 -7.27 5.26 19.94
C PHE A 406 -7.78 3.89 19.49
N ASN A 407 -7.65 3.56 18.23
CA ASN A 407 -7.99 2.26 17.67
C ASN A 407 -6.75 1.59 17.06
N GLN A 408 -6.32 0.50 17.67
CA GLN A 408 -5.11 -0.23 17.25
C GLN A 408 -5.18 -0.69 15.78
N ASN A 409 -6.36 -1.12 15.32
CA ASN A 409 -6.53 -1.60 13.95
C ASN A 409 -6.42 -0.44 12.94
N GLN A 410 -6.95 0.74 13.29
CA GLN A 410 -6.83 1.93 12.45
C GLN A 410 -5.39 2.43 12.41
N ILE A 411 -4.73 2.56 13.54
CA ILE A 411 -3.32 2.97 13.62
C ILE A 411 -2.41 2.02 12.83
N ARG A 412 -2.69 0.70 12.88
CA ARG A 412 -1.93 -0.25 12.07
C ARG A 412 -2.09 0.01 10.58
N ARG A 413 -3.30 0.31 10.11
CA ARG A 413 -3.54 0.69 8.70
C ARG A 413 -2.84 2.00 8.34
N ASP A 414 -2.85 2.97 9.25
CA ASP A 414 -2.17 4.26 9.08
C ASP A 414 -0.66 4.06 8.94
N LEU A 415 -0.04 3.26 9.82
CA LEU A 415 1.37 2.90 9.73
C LEU A 415 1.70 2.14 8.43
N GLN A 416 0.83 1.22 8.00
CA GLN A 416 1.01 0.50 6.75
C GLN A 416 0.98 1.44 5.54
N ARG A 417 0.10 2.45 5.53
CA ARG A 417 0.07 3.47 4.47
C ARG A 417 1.34 4.31 4.48
N ALA A 418 1.77 4.78 5.64
CA ALA A 418 3.00 5.55 5.78
C ALA A 418 4.24 4.72 5.38
N PHE A 419 4.32 3.45 5.81
CA PHE A 419 5.40 2.54 5.41
C PHE A 419 5.38 2.25 3.89
N GLY A 420 4.19 2.22 3.30
CA GLY A 420 3.98 2.06 1.86
C GLY A 420 4.60 3.15 0.99
N LEU A 421 4.99 4.30 1.54
CA LEU A 421 5.77 5.33 0.83
C LEU A 421 7.16 4.81 0.40
N GLY A 422 7.66 3.73 1.05
CA GLY A 422 8.92 3.08 0.68
C GLY A 422 10.17 3.89 1.01
N ILE A 423 10.07 4.95 1.79
CA ILE A 423 11.16 5.84 2.21
C ILE A 423 11.63 5.60 3.64
N PHE A 424 11.03 4.64 4.34
CA PHE A 424 11.35 4.26 5.71
C PHE A 424 11.92 2.84 5.78
N GLU A 425 12.85 2.62 6.69
CA GLU A 425 13.38 1.31 7.05
C GLU A 425 12.50 0.66 8.12
N ASP A 426 12.06 1.46 9.11
CA ASP A 426 11.16 1.02 10.18
C ASP A 426 10.20 2.15 10.57
N LEU A 427 8.96 1.76 10.91
CA LEU A 427 7.92 2.60 11.47
C LEU A 427 7.22 1.86 12.60
N ASN A 428 7.25 2.43 13.80
CA ASN A 428 6.49 1.92 14.93
C ASN A 428 5.90 3.06 15.75
N ILE A 429 5.01 2.74 16.70
CA ILE A 429 4.50 3.74 17.62
C ILE A 429 4.90 3.44 19.06
N SER A 430 5.03 4.49 19.84
CA SER A 430 4.98 4.46 21.29
C SER A 430 3.85 5.36 21.81
N LEU A 431 3.23 4.94 22.89
CA LEU A 431 2.15 5.67 23.51
C LEU A 431 2.67 6.34 24.79
N ASN A 432 2.49 7.65 24.89
CA ASN A 432 2.79 8.42 26.09
C ASN A 432 1.49 8.89 26.71
N PRO A 433 1.39 8.96 28.06
CA PRO A 433 0.26 9.59 28.73
C PRO A 433 0.10 11.05 28.26
N GLY A 434 -1.13 11.45 27.95
CA GLY A 434 -1.47 12.83 27.66
C GLY A 434 -1.50 13.72 28.90
N GLN A 435 -1.92 14.96 28.76
CA GLN A 435 -2.12 15.89 29.88
C GLN A 435 -3.30 15.46 30.77
N ASP A 436 -4.36 14.90 30.16
CA ASP A 436 -5.44 14.21 30.86
C ASP A 436 -5.12 12.70 30.91
N PRO A 437 -5.27 12.03 32.09
CA PRO A 437 -5.08 10.57 32.19
C PRO A 437 -5.95 9.71 31.24
N ARG A 438 -7.01 10.29 30.67
CA ARG A 438 -7.90 9.66 29.70
C ARG A 438 -7.43 9.87 28.24
N GLN A 439 -6.38 10.64 28.05
CA GLN A 439 -5.81 10.96 26.75
C GLN A 439 -4.44 10.31 26.55
N VAL A 440 -4.07 10.13 25.31
CA VAL A 440 -2.80 9.51 24.92
C VAL A 440 -2.15 10.29 23.78
N ASP A 441 -0.84 10.55 23.91
CA ASP A 441 -0.01 11.02 22.81
C ASP A 441 0.50 9.82 22.01
N VAL A 442 0.19 9.80 20.71
CA VAL A 442 0.71 8.80 19.76
C VAL A 442 2.02 9.33 19.18
N VAL A 443 3.13 8.70 19.51
CA VAL A 443 4.45 9.06 18.97
C VAL A 443 4.84 8.05 17.90
N VAL A 444 4.90 8.50 16.64
CA VAL A 444 5.35 7.71 15.50
C VAL A 444 6.87 7.74 15.46
N ASN A 445 7.52 6.64 15.77
CA ASN A 445 8.96 6.48 15.70
C ASN A 445 9.34 6.06 14.29
N VAL A 446 10.28 6.77 13.69
CA VAL A 446 10.62 6.69 12.26
C VAL A 446 12.10 6.46 12.10
N THR A 447 12.47 5.38 11.44
CA THR A 447 13.83 5.14 10.92
C THR A 447 13.81 5.32 9.41
N GLU A 448 14.54 6.34 8.92
CA GLU A 448 14.58 6.64 7.48
C GLU A 448 15.54 5.71 6.74
N ARG A 449 15.14 5.31 5.54
CA ARG A 449 15.98 4.59 4.59
C ARG A 449 16.79 5.56 3.71
N ASN A 450 17.90 5.07 3.14
CA ASN A 450 18.55 5.82 2.06
C ASN A 450 17.69 5.76 0.80
N THR A 451 17.21 6.92 0.33
CA THR A 451 16.30 7.07 -0.81
C THR A 451 17.00 7.47 -2.10
N GLY A 452 18.26 7.86 -2.02
CA GLY A 452 19.08 8.23 -3.17
C GLY A 452 19.90 7.07 -3.70
N SER A 453 19.94 6.90 -5.02
CA SER A 453 20.82 5.93 -5.67
C SER A 453 21.45 6.54 -6.91
N LEU A 454 22.71 6.16 -7.16
CA LEU A 454 23.45 6.47 -8.38
C LEU A 454 23.97 5.14 -8.94
N ALA A 455 23.56 4.81 -10.16
CA ALA A 455 24.01 3.63 -10.86
C ALA A 455 24.75 4.01 -12.15
N ALA A 456 25.75 3.24 -12.51
CA ALA A 456 26.43 3.34 -13.80
C ALA A 456 26.50 1.95 -14.43
N GLY A 457 26.26 1.88 -15.73
CA GLY A 457 26.27 0.65 -16.48
C GLY A 457 26.86 0.83 -17.87
N PHE A 458 27.15 -0.26 -18.54
CA PHE A 458 27.42 -0.24 -19.97
C PHE A 458 26.75 -1.45 -20.62
N GLY A 459 26.44 -1.30 -21.91
CA GLY A 459 25.77 -2.35 -22.67
C GLY A 459 26.08 -2.27 -24.17
N VAL A 460 25.50 -3.21 -24.89
CA VAL A 460 25.56 -3.26 -26.36
C VAL A 460 24.14 -3.38 -26.86
N SER A 461 23.80 -2.53 -27.83
CA SER A 461 22.51 -2.51 -28.49
C SER A 461 22.68 -2.48 -29.97
N SER A 462 21.82 -3.15 -30.73
CA SER A 462 21.85 -3.11 -32.21
C SER A 462 21.60 -1.71 -32.77
N ALA A 463 20.84 -0.89 -32.07
CA ALA A 463 20.53 0.49 -32.42
C ALA A 463 21.64 1.47 -32.02
N SER A 464 22.13 1.38 -30.78
CA SER A 464 23.06 2.35 -30.17
C SER A 464 24.52 1.93 -30.25
N GLY A 465 24.80 0.68 -30.66
CA GLY A 465 26.14 0.11 -30.56
C GLY A 465 26.53 -0.14 -29.10
N ILE A 466 27.80 0.08 -28.77
CA ILE A 466 28.28 0.08 -27.39
C ILE A 466 27.84 1.41 -26.74
N PHE A 467 27.26 1.33 -25.58
CA PHE A 467 26.83 2.49 -24.81
C PHE A 467 27.20 2.39 -23.34
N GLY A 468 27.35 3.53 -22.68
CA GLY A 468 27.39 3.68 -21.26
C GLY A 468 26.19 4.47 -20.74
N SER A 469 25.69 4.12 -19.59
CA SER A 469 24.60 4.86 -18.92
C SER A 469 24.96 5.23 -17.49
N VAL A 470 24.42 6.36 -17.05
CA VAL A 470 24.45 6.81 -15.68
C VAL A 470 23.00 7.17 -15.31
N SER A 471 22.50 6.59 -14.26
CA SER A 471 21.16 6.88 -13.73
C SER A 471 21.25 7.36 -12.27
N PHE A 472 20.53 8.41 -11.98
CA PHE A 472 20.32 8.96 -10.65
C PHE A 472 18.85 8.85 -10.29
N GLN A 473 18.58 8.41 -9.07
CA GLN A 473 17.24 8.36 -8.50
C GLN A 473 17.26 8.90 -7.07
N GLU A 474 16.31 9.76 -6.74
CA GLU A 474 16.02 10.22 -5.38
C GLU A 474 14.51 10.12 -5.14
N GLN A 475 14.09 9.26 -4.21
CA GLN A 475 12.67 8.98 -3.92
C GLN A 475 12.06 9.97 -2.92
N ASN A 476 12.86 10.72 -2.21
CA ASN A 476 12.40 11.67 -1.18
C ASN A 476 13.08 13.02 -1.31
N LEU A 477 12.97 13.61 -2.49
CA LEU A 477 13.62 14.88 -2.81
C LEU A 477 13.17 16.01 -1.86
N GLY A 478 14.11 16.55 -1.10
CA GLY A 478 13.84 17.62 -0.15
C GLY A 478 12.95 17.22 1.03
N GLY A 479 12.78 15.93 1.29
CA GLY A 479 11.93 15.40 2.37
C GLY A 479 10.43 15.49 2.12
N ASN A 480 10.02 15.61 0.85
CA ASN A 480 8.63 15.81 0.45
C ASN A 480 7.99 14.57 -0.19
N ASP A 481 8.66 13.40 -0.13
CA ASP A 481 8.21 12.19 -0.84
C ASP A 481 8.12 12.42 -2.37
N GLN A 482 8.88 13.36 -2.89
CA GLN A 482 8.97 13.65 -4.31
C GLN A 482 10.05 12.79 -4.96
N ASN A 483 9.75 12.20 -6.11
CA ASN A 483 10.67 11.34 -6.84
C ASN A 483 11.30 12.11 -8.00
N LEU A 484 12.64 12.09 -8.07
CA LEU A 484 13.40 12.60 -9.19
C LEU A 484 14.24 11.46 -9.77
N THR A 485 14.03 11.16 -11.04
CA THR A 485 14.89 10.26 -11.80
C THR A 485 15.57 11.03 -12.92
N ALA A 486 16.83 10.74 -13.16
CA ALA A 486 17.58 11.28 -14.27
C ALA A 486 18.47 10.19 -14.86
N GLU A 487 18.38 9.99 -16.16
CA GLU A 487 19.19 9.01 -16.89
C GLU A 487 19.89 9.69 -18.06
N VAL A 488 21.16 9.39 -18.23
CA VAL A 488 21.94 9.77 -19.40
C VAL A 488 22.60 8.52 -19.96
N GLN A 489 22.34 8.23 -21.24
CA GLN A 489 23.00 7.17 -21.97
C GLN A 489 23.80 7.79 -23.11
N LEU A 490 25.07 7.42 -23.19
CA LEU A 490 26.01 7.83 -24.24
C LEU A 490 26.41 6.59 -25.02
N GLY A 491 25.97 6.49 -26.26
CA GLY A 491 26.35 5.44 -27.18
C GLY A 491 27.30 5.97 -28.27
N GLN A 492 27.88 5.06 -29.05
CA GLN A 492 28.69 5.44 -30.23
C GLN A 492 27.90 6.27 -31.22
N ARG A 493 26.57 6.18 -31.19
CA ARG A 493 25.66 6.73 -32.21
C ARG A 493 24.49 7.48 -31.62
N ASP A 494 24.31 7.43 -30.29
CA ASP A 494 23.14 7.95 -29.61
C ASP A 494 23.49 8.67 -28.31
N LEU A 495 22.78 9.73 -28.08
CA LEU A 495 22.65 10.37 -26.78
C LEU A 495 21.19 10.24 -26.35
N LEU A 496 20.96 9.63 -25.22
CA LEU A 496 19.66 9.63 -24.56
C LEU A 496 19.78 10.35 -23.24
N PHE A 497 18.86 11.22 -22.96
CA PHE A 497 18.62 11.71 -21.61
C PHE A 497 17.12 11.65 -21.30
N ASP A 498 16.82 11.34 -20.07
CA ASP A 498 15.46 11.33 -19.55
C ASP A 498 15.51 11.88 -18.12
N ILE A 499 14.72 12.90 -17.85
CA ILE A 499 14.58 13.47 -16.52
C ILE A 499 13.10 13.46 -16.20
N ASN A 500 12.74 12.81 -15.11
CA ASN A 500 11.36 12.76 -14.64
C ASN A 500 11.28 13.17 -13.17
N PHE A 501 10.41 14.12 -12.88
CA PHE A 501 10.05 14.55 -11.53
C PHE A 501 8.60 14.19 -11.28
N THR A 502 8.32 13.53 -10.15
CA THR A 502 6.97 13.17 -9.74
C THR A 502 6.72 13.60 -8.29
N ASP A 503 5.64 14.31 -8.08
CA ASP A 503 5.05 14.53 -6.76
C ASP A 503 3.85 13.59 -6.62
N PRO A 504 3.91 12.56 -5.77
CA PRO A 504 2.87 11.53 -5.69
C PRO A 504 1.57 12.04 -5.07
N TRP A 505 1.61 13.17 -4.36
CA TRP A 505 0.42 13.75 -3.73
C TRP A 505 0.56 15.25 -3.56
N ILE A 506 -0.15 16.01 -4.39
CA ILE A 506 -0.22 17.47 -4.28
C ILE A 506 -0.76 17.86 -2.91
N GLY A 507 0.03 18.63 -2.14
CA GLY A 507 -0.34 19.02 -0.78
C GLY A 507 -1.70 19.68 -0.68
N GLY A 508 -2.55 19.17 0.22
CA GLY A 508 -3.90 19.66 0.46
C GLY A 508 -4.98 19.11 -0.49
N ASP A 509 -4.64 18.23 -1.44
CA ASP A 509 -5.66 17.57 -2.27
C ASP A 509 -6.22 16.32 -1.59
N PRO A 510 -7.52 16.29 -1.22
CA PRO A 510 -8.12 15.13 -0.55
C PRO A 510 -8.24 13.90 -1.44
N ASN A 511 -8.02 14.05 -2.74
CA ASN A 511 -8.18 12.97 -3.71
C ASN A 511 -6.85 12.33 -4.15
N ARG A 512 -5.75 12.66 -3.47
CA ARG A 512 -4.41 12.10 -3.74
C ARG A 512 -3.97 12.26 -5.20
N THR A 513 -4.19 13.42 -5.79
CA THR A 513 -3.71 13.72 -7.14
C THR A 513 -2.19 13.82 -7.14
N SER A 514 -1.55 13.07 -8.01
CA SER A 514 -0.12 13.19 -8.33
C SER A 514 0.10 14.04 -9.57
N TYR A 515 1.28 14.65 -9.69
CA TYR A 515 1.71 15.20 -10.97
C TYR A 515 3.14 14.79 -11.30
N SER A 516 3.42 14.67 -12.59
CA SER A 516 4.75 14.38 -13.09
C SER A 516 5.13 15.39 -14.18
N VAL A 517 6.40 15.74 -14.21
CA VAL A 517 7.01 16.59 -15.25
C VAL A 517 8.20 15.85 -15.80
N ASN A 518 8.24 15.67 -17.10
CA ASN A 518 9.33 14.99 -17.76
C ASN A 518 9.98 15.84 -18.86
N ALA A 519 11.26 15.64 -19.08
CA ALA A 519 12.01 16.18 -20.22
C ALA A 519 12.93 15.09 -20.76
N PHE A 520 12.92 14.91 -22.06
CA PHE A 520 13.62 13.80 -22.67
C PHE A 520 14.28 14.17 -24.01
N GLY A 521 15.32 13.42 -24.36
CA GLY A 521 15.90 13.38 -25.68
C GLY A 521 16.25 11.93 -26.02
N ARG A 522 15.65 11.40 -27.08
CA ARG A 522 15.78 10.01 -27.50
C ARG A 522 16.07 9.92 -28.99
N GLN A 523 16.94 8.99 -29.37
CA GLN A 523 17.18 8.64 -30.77
C GLN A 523 17.12 7.11 -30.88
N SER A 524 16.43 6.60 -31.90
CA SER A 524 16.34 5.17 -32.17
C SER A 524 16.04 4.90 -33.64
N ILE A 525 16.35 3.69 -34.10
CA ILE A 525 15.83 3.19 -35.36
C ILE A 525 14.33 2.92 -35.14
N SER A 526 13.48 3.55 -35.97
CA SER A 526 12.04 3.32 -35.90
C SER A 526 11.69 1.96 -36.48
N LEU A 527 10.91 1.15 -35.71
CA LEU A 527 10.40 -0.14 -36.18
C LEU A 527 9.46 -0.05 -37.39
N ILE A 528 8.98 1.14 -37.69
CA ILE A 528 8.20 1.40 -38.92
C ILE A 528 9.09 1.34 -40.14
N PHE A 529 10.32 1.81 -40.00
CA PHE A 529 11.32 1.90 -41.09
C PHE A 529 12.36 0.78 -41.03
N ASP A 530 12.18 -0.21 -40.18
CA ASP A 530 13.06 -1.37 -40.01
C ASP A 530 12.26 -2.67 -40.14
N GLY A 531 12.96 -3.75 -40.46
CA GLY A 531 12.38 -5.07 -40.58
C GLY A 531 11.63 -5.32 -41.90
N GLY A 532 11.11 -6.56 -42.04
CA GLY A 532 10.50 -7.09 -43.26
C GLY A 532 11.52 -7.76 -44.21
N PRO A 533 11.03 -8.54 -45.18
CA PRO A 533 11.88 -9.28 -46.12
C PRO A 533 12.77 -8.38 -46.98
N ARG A 534 12.38 -7.13 -47.21
CA ARG A 534 13.10 -6.16 -47.99
C ARG A 534 13.65 -5.03 -47.13
N GLU A 535 14.97 -4.91 -47.08
CA GLU A 535 15.60 -3.74 -46.46
C GLU A 535 15.42 -2.50 -47.34
N VAL A 536 15.07 -1.36 -46.71
CA VAL A 536 14.96 -0.05 -47.37
C VAL A 536 15.68 0.96 -46.50
N ASN A 537 16.72 1.55 -47.03
CA ASN A 537 17.63 2.43 -46.34
C ASN A 537 17.46 3.90 -46.78
N LEU A 538 18.26 4.79 -46.21
CA LEU A 538 18.43 6.15 -46.68
C LEU A 538 19.28 6.16 -47.95
N PRO A 539 19.29 7.25 -48.75
CA PRO A 539 20.10 7.34 -50.00
C PRO A 539 21.61 7.11 -49.81
N ASN A 540 22.13 7.34 -48.61
CA ASN A 540 23.52 7.08 -48.24
C ASN A 540 23.79 5.64 -47.74
N GLY A 541 22.75 4.77 -47.68
CA GLY A 541 22.83 3.40 -47.24
C GLY A 541 22.62 3.20 -45.74
N ASP A 542 22.40 4.27 -44.97
CA ASP A 542 22.12 4.19 -43.51
C ASP A 542 20.68 3.83 -43.22
N ARG A 543 20.44 3.27 -42.03
CA ARG A 543 19.08 3.07 -41.49
C ARG A 543 18.49 4.37 -40.96
N PRO A 544 17.22 4.68 -41.26
CA PRO A 544 16.55 5.87 -40.75
C PRO A 544 16.47 5.87 -39.20
N ARG A 545 16.92 6.96 -38.57
CA ARG A 545 16.86 7.18 -37.15
C ARG A 545 15.89 8.29 -36.83
N VAL A 546 15.01 8.04 -35.85
CA VAL A 546 14.07 9.05 -35.39
C VAL A 546 14.60 9.61 -34.08
N ARG A 547 14.91 10.90 -34.07
CA ARG A 547 15.38 11.64 -32.91
C ARG A 547 14.24 12.50 -32.40
N ARG A 548 13.96 12.39 -31.07
CA ARG A 548 12.87 13.10 -30.38
C ARG A 548 13.42 13.89 -29.22
N TYR A 549 13.08 15.15 -29.10
CA TYR A 549 13.27 15.97 -27.92
C TYR A 549 11.92 16.49 -27.46
N GLY A 550 11.66 16.44 -26.17
CA GLY A 550 10.37 16.87 -25.69
C GLY A 550 10.33 17.10 -24.18
N ALA A 551 9.21 17.67 -23.79
CA ALA A 551 8.85 17.81 -22.39
C ALA A 551 7.33 17.63 -22.24
N GLY A 552 6.92 17.17 -21.07
CA GLY A 552 5.52 16.92 -20.77
C GLY A 552 5.18 17.15 -19.30
N VAL A 553 3.90 17.31 -19.06
CA VAL A 553 3.34 17.33 -17.71
C VAL A 553 2.09 16.44 -17.67
N SER A 554 1.92 15.69 -16.62
CA SER A 554 0.75 14.86 -16.43
C SER A 554 0.24 14.95 -14.98
N PHE A 555 -1.07 14.79 -14.83
CA PHE A 555 -1.77 14.71 -13.56
C PHE A 555 -2.49 13.38 -13.50
N SER A 556 -2.29 12.63 -12.40
CA SER A 556 -2.91 11.33 -12.21
C SER A 556 -3.67 11.30 -10.91
N ARG A 557 -4.88 10.72 -10.94
CA ARG A 557 -5.78 10.68 -9.79
C ARG A 557 -6.49 9.33 -9.70
N PRO A 558 -6.53 8.70 -8.52
CA PRO A 558 -7.42 7.58 -8.28
C PRO A 558 -8.87 8.06 -8.25
N PHE A 559 -9.80 7.25 -8.77
CA PHE A 559 -11.24 7.52 -8.69
C PHE A 559 -12.03 6.21 -8.64
N GLY A 560 -13.08 6.18 -7.80
CA GLY A 560 -13.84 4.95 -7.58
C GLY A 560 -12.97 3.76 -7.18
N ASP A 561 -13.52 2.56 -7.32
CA ASP A 561 -12.83 1.33 -6.97
C ASP A 561 -11.87 0.90 -8.09
N ASP A 562 -10.58 0.84 -7.77
CA ASP A 562 -9.48 0.31 -8.62
C ASP A 562 -9.20 1.10 -9.91
N TRP A 563 -9.77 2.28 -10.12
CA TRP A 563 -9.51 3.11 -11.26
C TRP A 563 -8.49 4.21 -10.99
N ARG A 564 -7.65 4.49 -11.99
CA ARG A 564 -6.76 5.64 -12.03
C ARG A 564 -6.90 6.35 -13.37
N ALA A 565 -7.17 7.64 -13.36
CA ALA A 565 -7.18 8.48 -14.56
C ALA A 565 -5.92 9.34 -14.60
N THR A 566 -5.38 9.54 -15.79
CA THR A 566 -4.24 10.42 -16.03
C THR A 566 -4.55 11.34 -17.21
N LEU A 567 -4.40 12.65 -16.99
CA LEU A 567 -4.48 13.69 -18.00
C LEU A 567 -3.08 14.28 -18.16
N GLY A 568 -2.54 14.25 -19.37
CA GLY A 568 -1.21 14.76 -19.67
C GLY A 568 -1.19 15.64 -20.91
N THR A 569 -0.13 16.41 -21.08
CA THR A 569 0.21 17.08 -22.30
C THR A 569 1.71 17.00 -22.54
N GLN A 570 2.12 16.82 -23.77
CA GLN A 570 3.51 16.67 -24.18
C GLN A 570 3.77 17.42 -25.47
N PHE A 571 4.86 18.15 -25.51
CA PHE A 571 5.41 18.74 -26.72
C PHE A 571 6.70 18.04 -27.09
N GLN A 572 6.85 17.70 -28.37
CA GLN A 572 8.09 17.10 -28.90
C GLN A 572 8.43 17.64 -30.27
N ASN A 573 9.71 17.83 -30.49
CA ASN A 573 10.30 18.04 -31.80
C ASN A 573 10.92 16.72 -32.26
N VAL A 574 10.57 16.28 -33.46
CA VAL A 574 11.00 15.01 -34.05
C VAL A 574 11.73 15.25 -35.33
N THR A 575 12.88 14.60 -35.50
CA THR A 575 13.65 14.68 -36.76
C THR A 575 14.05 13.29 -37.24
N VAL A 576 14.00 13.07 -38.56
CA VAL A 576 14.53 11.85 -39.18
C VAL A 576 15.95 12.12 -39.64
N ARG A 577 16.89 11.28 -39.20
CA ARG A 577 18.33 11.49 -39.41
C ARG A 577 19.03 10.21 -39.87
N ASP A 578 20.17 10.40 -40.47
CA ASP A 578 21.14 9.34 -40.77
C ASP A 578 22.07 9.05 -39.57
N LEU A 579 23.09 8.24 -39.79
CA LEU A 579 24.08 7.84 -38.81
C LEU A 579 24.95 9.02 -38.36
N ASP A 580 25.30 9.92 -39.27
CA ASP A 580 26.16 11.07 -39.03
C ASP A 580 25.38 12.23 -38.37
N GLY A 581 24.07 12.10 -38.28
CA GLY A 581 23.19 13.06 -37.64
C GLY A 581 22.64 14.13 -38.59
N GLU A 582 22.82 13.97 -39.89
CA GLU A 582 22.20 14.83 -40.88
C GLU A 582 20.72 14.54 -41.06
N ILE A 583 19.91 15.57 -41.28
CA ILE A 583 18.47 15.41 -41.50
C ILE A 583 18.24 14.84 -42.90
N THR A 584 17.66 13.63 -42.95
CA THR A 584 17.40 12.91 -44.18
C THR A 584 15.92 12.49 -44.24
N PRO A 585 15.05 13.36 -44.82
CA PRO A 585 13.61 13.17 -44.77
C PRO A 585 13.06 12.09 -45.69
N ARG A 586 13.86 11.54 -46.60
CA ARG A 586 13.42 10.57 -47.61
C ARG A 586 14.29 9.32 -47.61
N ASP A 587 13.65 8.18 -47.91
CA ASP A 587 14.34 6.93 -48.18
C ASP A 587 14.99 6.89 -49.59
N GLU A 588 15.67 5.80 -49.94
CA GLU A 588 16.31 5.58 -51.21
C GLU A 588 15.35 5.55 -52.41
N PHE A 589 14.05 5.35 -52.16
CA PHE A 589 12.99 5.41 -53.19
C PHE A 589 12.33 6.79 -53.27
N GLY A 590 12.75 7.74 -52.43
CA GLY A 590 12.21 9.09 -52.37
C GLY A 590 10.94 9.25 -51.52
N ASN A 591 10.50 8.21 -50.79
CA ASN A 591 9.35 8.29 -49.90
C ASN A 591 9.69 9.13 -48.67
N LEU A 592 8.74 9.96 -48.22
CA LEU A 592 8.91 10.76 -47.02
C LEU A 592 8.83 9.86 -45.77
N LEU A 593 9.77 10.07 -44.85
CA LEU A 593 9.89 9.42 -43.54
C LEU A 593 9.42 10.33 -42.37
N SER A 594 9.14 11.59 -42.69
CA SER A 594 8.55 12.59 -41.79
C SER A 594 7.25 13.12 -42.40
N TYR A 595 6.44 13.82 -41.59
CA TYR A 595 5.25 14.47 -42.10
C TYR A 595 5.63 15.64 -43.03
N ASN A 596 6.56 16.48 -42.57
CA ASN A 596 7.06 17.61 -43.31
C ASN A 596 8.27 17.25 -44.15
N GLU A 597 8.36 17.87 -45.36
CA GLU A 597 9.49 17.69 -46.29
C GLU A 597 10.84 18.13 -45.72
N SER A 598 10.83 18.98 -44.70
CA SER A 598 12.02 19.43 -43.98
C SER A 598 12.70 18.35 -43.15
N GLY A 599 12.05 17.21 -42.92
CA GLY A 599 12.53 16.16 -42.00
C GLY A 599 12.40 16.50 -40.52
N THR A 600 11.64 17.56 -40.20
CA THR A 600 11.41 18.05 -38.82
C THR A 600 9.94 18.26 -38.60
N ASP A 601 9.40 17.65 -37.56
CA ASP A 601 8.01 17.69 -37.19
C ASP A 601 7.86 18.17 -35.72
N ASN A 602 6.95 19.10 -35.48
CA ASN A 602 6.57 19.52 -34.12
C ASN A 602 5.23 18.91 -33.75
N ILE A 603 5.19 18.18 -32.66
CA ILE A 603 3.99 17.48 -32.22
C ILE A 603 3.65 17.92 -30.81
N TRP A 604 2.47 18.45 -30.63
CA TRP A 604 1.91 18.77 -29.34
C TRP A 604 0.68 17.90 -29.09
N THR A 605 0.71 17.07 -28.05
CA THR A 605 -0.38 16.16 -27.73
C THR A 605 -1.01 16.43 -26.37
N VAL A 606 -2.29 16.14 -26.26
CA VAL A 606 -3.03 16.00 -25.00
C VAL A 606 -3.47 14.54 -24.89
N GLN A 607 -3.12 13.91 -23.79
CA GLN A 607 -3.41 12.50 -23.54
C GLN A 607 -4.36 12.34 -22.34
N LEU A 608 -5.37 11.50 -22.50
CA LEU A 608 -6.20 11.01 -21.41
C LEU A 608 -6.09 9.50 -21.34
N SER A 609 -5.78 8.96 -20.18
CA SER A 609 -5.76 7.51 -19.97
C SER A 609 -6.52 7.12 -18.70
N ALA A 610 -7.05 5.91 -18.72
CA ALA A 610 -7.71 5.29 -17.59
C ALA A 610 -7.24 3.84 -17.44
N VAL A 611 -6.84 3.48 -16.22
CA VAL A 611 -6.38 2.14 -15.88
C VAL A 611 -7.23 1.60 -14.74
N ARG A 612 -7.69 0.36 -14.90
CA ARG A 612 -8.31 -0.42 -13.84
C ARG A 612 -7.50 -1.67 -13.61
N ASP A 613 -6.89 -1.78 -12.43
CA ASP A 613 -6.06 -2.92 -12.07
C ASP A 613 -6.68 -3.69 -10.90
N ARG A 614 -7.03 -4.94 -11.15
CA ARG A 614 -7.64 -5.89 -10.21
C ARG A 614 -6.85 -7.18 -10.10
N ARG A 615 -5.56 -7.12 -10.35
CA ARG A 615 -4.68 -8.27 -10.16
C ARG A 615 -4.47 -8.55 -8.68
N ASN A 616 -4.35 -9.83 -8.33
CA ASN A 616 -3.99 -10.22 -6.96
C ASN A 616 -2.55 -9.80 -6.60
N ASP A 617 -1.64 -9.81 -7.56
CA ASP A 617 -0.24 -9.40 -7.43
C ASP A 617 0.23 -8.78 -8.74
N PRO A 618 0.80 -7.55 -8.74
CA PRO A 618 1.31 -6.91 -9.96
C PRO A 618 2.54 -7.60 -10.57
N ILE A 619 3.36 -8.30 -9.75
CA ILE A 619 4.62 -8.92 -10.17
C ILE A 619 4.40 -10.38 -10.57
N GLN A 620 3.68 -11.16 -9.74
CA GLN A 620 3.39 -12.57 -9.97
C GLN A 620 1.89 -12.82 -10.09
N THR A 621 1.28 -12.19 -11.07
CA THR A 621 -0.16 -12.26 -11.28
C THR A 621 -0.62 -13.67 -11.56
N THR A 622 -1.51 -14.20 -10.71
CA THR A 622 -2.16 -15.49 -10.91
C THR A 622 -3.67 -15.37 -11.13
N SER A 623 -4.28 -14.27 -10.71
CA SER A 623 -5.73 -14.02 -10.87
C SER A 623 -6.04 -12.54 -11.02
N GLY A 624 -7.21 -12.25 -11.59
CA GLY A 624 -7.69 -10.88 -11.73
C GLY A 624 -7.61 -10.35 -13.15
N SER A 625 -7.65 -9.03 -13.32
CA SER A 625 -7.64 -8.40 -14.64
C SER A 625 -7.05 -6.99 -14.62
N VAL A 626 -6.54 -6.56 -15.76
CA VAL A 626 -6.14 -5.17 -16.00
C VAL A 626 -6.80 -4.67 -17.28
N LEU A 627 -7.46 -3.52 -17.20
CA LEU A 627 -7.97 -2.79 -18.36
C LEU A 627 -7.23 -1.46 -18.46
N ARG A 628 -6.67 -1.17 -19.63
CA ARG A 628 -6.04 0.12 -19.96
C ARG A 628 -6.71 0.71 -21.17
N LEU A 629 -7.12 1.95 -21.06
CA LEU A 629 -7.71 2.73 -22.16
C LEU A 629 -6.96 4.05 -22.26
N SER A 630 -6.64 4.49 -23.48
CA SER A 630 -6.04 5.80 -23.69
C SER A 630 -6.50 6.42 -24.99
N THR A 631 -6.61 7.75 -24.96
CA THR A 631 -6.75 8.59 -26.16
C THR A 631 -5.70 9.68 -26.11
N GLU A 632 -5.08 9.94 -27.24
CA GLU A 632 -4.07 10.98 -27.44
C GLU A 632 -4.47 11.83 -28.63
N GLN A 633 -4.70 13.11 -28.37
CA GLN A 633 -5.08 14.09 -29.38
C GLN A 633 -3.90 14.99 -29.69
N ALA A 634 -3.41 14.94 -30.92
CA ALA A 634 -2.46 15.93 -31.41
C ALA A 634 -3.17 17.24 -31.68
N ILE A 635 -2.63 18.34 -31.13
CA ILE A 635 -3.09 19.68 -31.43
C ILE A 635 -2.51 20.07 -32.79
N PRO A 636 -3.33 20.50 -33.78
CA PRO A 636 -2.84 20.79 -35.11
C PRO A 636 -1.76 21.88 -35.11
N ILE A 637 -0.52 21.47 -35.32
CA ILE A 637 0.65 22.32 -35.57
C ILE A 637 1.36 21.77 -36.83
N ASP A 638 1.79 22.59 -37.71
CA ASP A 638 2.50 22.22 -38.96
C ASP A 638 1.75 21.18 -39.82
N GLY A 639 0.39 21.17 -39.73
CA GLY A 639 -0.45 20.22 -40.47
C GLY A 639 -0.66 18.86 -39.79
N ILE A 640 0.05 18.56 -38.73
CA ILE A 640 -0.08 17.32 -37.97
C ILE A 640 -1.29 17.41 -37.01
N GLY A 641 -2.29 16.59 -37.27
CA GLY A 641 -3.50 16.59 -36.44
C GLY A 641 -4.15 15.20 -36.40
N PHE A 642 -3.91 14.43 -35.36
CA PHE A 642 -4.45 13.07 -35.21
C PHE A 642 -5.02 12.82 -33.83
N ASN A 643 -5.90 11.82 -33.78
CA ASN A 643 -6.32 11.18 -32.54
C ASN A 643 -5.88 9.72 -32.56
N ARG A 644 -5.12 9.30 -31.54
CA ARG A 644 -4.69 7.93 -31.32
C ARG A 644 -5.51 7.31 -30.19
N LEU A 645 -6.24 6.25 -30.49
CA LEU A 645 -6.97 5.44 -29.52
C LEU A 645 -6.22 4.14 -29.26
N ARG A 646 -6.11 3.74 -28.00
CA ARG A 646 -5.55 2.43 -27.60
C ARG A 646 -6.40 1.82 -26.51
N GLY A 647 -6.57 0.49 -26.58
CA GLY A 647 -7.16 -0.31 -25.52
C GLY A 647 -6.36 -1.59 -25.30
N SER A 648 -6.17 -2.00 -24.05
CA SER A 648 -5.66 -3.33 -23.73
C SER A 648 -6.43 -3.91 -22.55
N TYR A 649 -6.68 -5.22 -22.64
CA TYR A 649 -7.33 -5.99 -21.57
C TYR A 649 -6.56 -7.26 -21.32
N SER A 650 -6.10 -7.44 -20.08
CA SER A 650 -5.47 -8.68 -19.63
C SER A 650 -6.36 -9.34 -18.58
N TYR A 651 -6.52 -10.66 -18.67
CA TYR A 651 -7.28 -11.48 -17.74
C TYR A 651 -6.47 -12.69 -17.33
N PHE A 652 -6.44 -12.96 -16.03
CA PHE A 652 -5.65 -14.02 -15.42
C PHE A 652 -6.58 -15.00 -14.71
N LEU A 653 -6.58 -16.24 -15.16
CA LEU A 653 -7.39 -17.32 -14.61
C LEU A 653 -6.49 -18.31 -13.87
N PRO A 654 -6.63 -18.48 -12.55
CA PRO A 654 -5.87 -19.48 -11.81
C PRO A 654 -6.27 -20.88 -12.28
N VAL A 655 -5.28 -21.70 -12.63
CA VAL A 655 -5.46 -23.06 -13.14
C VAL A 655 -4.53 -24.04 -12.41
N ARG A 656 -4.75 -25.35 -12.56
CA ARG A 656 -3.95 -26.40 -11.92
C ARG A 656 -3.75 -27.56 -12.90
N PHE A 657 -2.96 -27.33 -13.96
CA PHE A 657 -2.76 -28.34 -15.00
C PHE A 657 -1.53 -29.23 -14.72
N THR A 658 -0.52 -28.70 -14.01
CA THR A 658 0.73 -29.42 -13.72
C THR A 658 0.97 -29.56 -12.21
N ARG A 659 1.74 -30.59 -11.82
CA ARG A 659 2.13 -30.86 -10.42
C ARG A 659 3.65 -31.06 -10.31
N LEU A 660 4.42 -30.16 -10.92
CA LEU A 660 5.87 -30.31 -11.05
C LEU A 660 6.61 -29.98 -9.75
N THR A 661 6.13 -29.02 -8.98
CA THR A 661 6.75 -28.58 -7.74
C THR A 661 6.11 -29.24 -6.50
N PRO A 662 6.82 -29.35 -5.36
CA PRO A 662 6.26 -29.86 -4.12
C PRO A 662 5.04 -29.09 -3.63
N GLY A 663 5.02 -27.75 -3.83
CA GLY A 663 3.87 -26.92 -3.52
C GLY A 663 2.61 -27.31 -4.29
N CYS A 664 2.78 -27.64 -5.59
CA CYS A 664 1.69 -28.08 -6.46
C CYS A 664 1.21 -29.52 -6.20
N GLN A 665 1.95 -30.30 -5.42
CA GLN A 665 1.60 -31.68 -5.06
C GLN A 665 0.71 -31.76 -3.81
N LYS A 666 0.54 -30.66 -3.07
CA LYS A 666 -0.37 -30.59 -1.93
C LYS A 666 -1.81 -30.92 -2.36
N ASP A 667 -2.62 -31.49 -1.47
CA ASP A 667 -4.01 -31.85 -1.79
C ASP A 667 -4.88 -30.63 -2.11
N ASN A 668 -4.61 -29.48 -1.49
CA ASN A 668 -5.31 -28.23 -1.77
C ASN A 668 -4.34 -27.05 -1.73
N PRO A 669 -3.47 -26.91 -2.77
CA PRO A 669 -2.45 -25.86 -2.76
C PRO A 669 -3.08 -24.47 -2.87
N SER A 670 -2.55 -23.51 -2.13
CA SER A 670 -2.89 -22.09 -2.33
C SER A 670 -2.30 -21.59 -3.66
N PRO A 671 -2.75 -20.43 -4.19
CA PRO A 671 -2.10 -19.78 -5.34
C PRO A 671 -0.62 -19.44 -5.10
N GLU A 672 -0.22 -19.23 -3.85
CA GLU A 672 1.16 -18.98 -3.44
C GLU A 672 2.01 -20.26 -3.46
N ASP A 673 1.43 -21.39 -3.03
CA ASP A 673 2.08 -22.70 -3.09
C ASP A 673 2.30 -23.18 -4.52
N CYS A 674 1.34 -22.90 -5.40
CA CYS A 674 1.32 -23.37 -6.79
C CYS A 674 0.82 -22.28 -7.73
N PRO A 675 1.68 -21.30 -8.08
CA PRO A 675 1.31 -20.18 -8.94
C PRO A 675 1.18 -20.60 -10.40
N GLN A 676 0.01 -21.13 -10.77
CA GLN A 676 -0.31 -21.44 -12.15
C GLN A 676 -1.42 -20.53 -12.66
N THR A 677 -1.26 -20.00 -13.85
CA THR A 677 -2.27 -19.14 -14.46
C THR A 677 -2.37 -19.36 -15.97
N LEU A 678 -3.58 -19.26 -16.47
CA LEU A 678 -3.86 -19.07 -17.88
C LEU A 678 -4.13 -17.58 -18.10
N ALA A 679 -3.22 -16.91 -18.78
CA ALA A 679 -3.25 -15.47 -19.00
C ALA A 679 -3.72 -15.18 -20.43
N PHE A 680 -4.60 -14.22 -20.57
CA PHE A 680 -5.10 -13.72 -21.84
C PHE A 680 -4.78 -12.23 -21.94
N ASN A 681 -4.32 -11.78 -23.11
CA ASN A 681 -4.14 -10.37 -23.40
C ASN A 681 -4.71 -10.07 -24.77
N VAL A 682 -5.46 -8.97 -24.87
CA VAL A 682 -5.93 -8.43 -26.16
C VAL A 682 -5.61 -6.94 -26.17
N GLN A 683 -5.03 -6.50 -27.27
CA GLN A 683 -4.71 -5.10 -27.50
C GLN A 683 -5.22 -4.67 -28.88
N ALA A 684 -5.72 -3.44 -28.96
CA ALA A 684 -6.14 -2.83 -30.21
C ALA A 684 -5.86 -1.32 -30.18
N GLY A 685 -5.67 -0.75 -31.34
CA GLY A 685 -5.49 0.68 -31.47
C GLY A 685 -5.79 1.17 -32.87
N THR A 686 -6.10 2.46 -32.98
CA THR A 686 -6.29 3.15 -34.28
C THR A 686 -5.83 4.59 -34.18
N ILE A 687 -5.32 5.12 -35.25
CA ILE A 687 -4.96 6.53 -35.43
C ILE A 687 -5.86 7.09 -36.53
N ILE A 688 -6.50 8.20 -36.22
CA ILE A 688 -7.44 8.91 -37.11
C ILE A 688 -6.88 10.32 -37.34
N GLY A 689 -6.78 10.76 -38.60
CA GLY A 689 -6.26 12.08 -38.98
C GLY A 689 -4.87 12.02 -39.58
N ASP A 690 -4.21 13.18 -39.68
CA ASP A 690 -2.93 13.35 -40.37
C ASP A 690 -1.77 13.19 -39.34
N PHE A 691 -0.98 12.15 -39.53
CA PHE A 691 0.11 11.79 -38.61
C PHE A 691 1.41 11.45 -39.36
N PRO A 692 2.57 11.68 -38.73
CA PRO A 692 3.86 11.28 -39.30
C PRO A 692 4.00 9.75 -39.41
N PRO A 693 4.68 9.20 -40.41
CA PRO A 693 4.84 7.75 -40.61
C PRO A 693 5.38 7.03 -39.37
N TYR A 694 6.33 7.62 -38.64
CA TYR A 694 6.96 7.03 -37.46
C TYR A 694 6.02 6.97 -36.22
N GLU A 695 4.81 7.55 -36.28
CA GLU A 695 3.78 7.45 -35.24
C GLU A 695 2.83 6.26 -35.44
N ALA A 696 2.93 5.56 -36.59
CA ALA A 696 2.12 4.36 -36.84
C ALA A 696 2.40 3.23 -35.85
N PHE A 697 1.50 2.25 -35.79
CA PHE A 697 1.69 1.05 -34.96
C PHE A 697 2.61 0.06 -35.70
N ALA A 698 3.60 -0.49 -35.03
CA ALA A 698 4.44 -1.58 -35.46
C ALA A 698 4.03 -2.89 -34.78
N LEU A 699 4.06 -4.00 -35.51
CA LEU A 699 3.72 -5.33 -35.02
C LEU A 699 4.92 -6.28 -35.20
N GLY A 700 5.02 -7.25 -34.29
CA GLY A 700 6.12 -8.20 -34.17
C GLY A 700 7.08 -7.84 -33.03
N GLY A 701 7.78 -8.84 -32.53
CA GLY A 701 8.74 -8.70 -31.41
C GLY A 701 8.26 -9.23 -30.09
N THR A 702 9.09 -9.09 -29.08
CA THR A 702 8.99 -9.73 -27.77
C THR A 702 7.68 -9.42 -27.01
N ASP A 703 7.10 -8.24 -27.23
CA ASP A 703 5.88 -7.77 -26.56
C ASP A 703 4.66 -7.72 -27.49
N SER A 704 4.78 -8.35 -28.66
CA SER A 704 3.72 -8.45 -29.66
C SER A 704 3.61 -9.91 -30.11
N VAL A 705 3.87 -10.22 -31.40
CA VAL A 705 3.90 -11.58 -31.96
C VAL A 705 5.37 -12.04 -31.95
N ARG A 706 5.72 -12.91 -31.00
CA ARG A 706 7.12 -13.23 -30.60
C ARG A 706 7.92 -13.99 -31.66
N GLY A 707 7.22 -14.70 -32.54
CA GLY A 707 7.82 -15.42 -33.65
C GLY A 707 8.35 -14.53 -34.75
N TYR A 708 8.01 -13.25 -34.73
CA TYR A 708 8.49 -12.24 -35.69
C TYR A 708 9.51 -11.31 -35.02
N GLY A 709 10.38 -10.71 -35.78
CA GLY A 709 11.27 -9.66 -35.34
C GLY A 709 10.50 -8.40 -34.93
N ALA A 710 11.18 -7.50 -34.25
CA ALA A 710 10.57 -6.25 -33.82
C ALA A 710 10.20 -5.42 -35.07
N GLY A 711 8.89 -5.21 -35.28
CA GLY A 711 8.38 -4.50 -36.48
C GLY A 711 8.32 -5.32 -37.78
N ASP A 712 8.72 -6.60 -37.78
CA ASP A 712 8.77 -7.40 -39.01
C ASP A 712 7.39 -7.84 -39.50
N LEU A 713 6.41 -8.02 -38.57
CA LEU A 713 5.09 -8.53 -38.95
C LEU A 713 4.26 -7.51 -39.73
N GLY A 714 4.27 -6.25 -39.30
CA GLY A 714 3.46 -5.24 -39.98
C GLY A 714 3.61 -3.84 -39.39
N SER A 715 3.05 -2.88 -40.09
CA SER A 715 2.91 -1.50 -39.67
C SER A 715 1.60 -0.93 -40.19
N GLY A 716 0.78 -0.35 -39.36
CA GLY A 716 -0.55 0.14 -39.76
C GLY A 716 -1.00 1.36 -38.95
N SER A 717 -2.01 2.07 -39.48
CA SER A 717 -2.75 3.09 -38.73
C SER A 717 -3.69 2.46 -37.70
N SER A 718 -3.98 1.16 -37.83
CA SER A 718 -4.78 0.39 -36.87
C SER A 718 -4.16 -0.98 -36.67
N PHE A 719 -4.39 -1.58 -35.50
CA PHE A 719 -3.93 -2.92 -35.19
C PHE A 719 -4.84 -3.65 -34.20
N VAL A 720 -4.74 -4.95 -34.23
CA VAL A 720 -5.23 -5.85 -33.17
C VAL A 720 -4.18 -6.91 -32.91
N GLN A 721 -3.97 -7.24 -31.65
CA GLN A 721 -3.15 -8.39 -31.26
C GLN A 721 -3.76 -9.09 -30.05
N ALA A 722 -3.52 -10.41 -29.97
CA ALA A 722 -3.95 -11.21 -28.84
C ALA A 722 -2.91 -12.26 -28.49
N THR A 723 -2.79 -12.53 -27.20
CA THR A 723 -1.90 -13.54 -26.62
C THR A 723 -2.68 -14.42 -25.65
N ILE A 724 -2.42 -15.71 -25.70
CA ILE A 724 -2.77 -16.68 -24.68
C ILE A 724 -1.49 -17.30 -24.14
N GLU A 725 -1.31 -17.31 -22.82
CA GLU A 725 -0.10 -17.84 -22.20
C GLU A 725 -0.45 -18.66 -20.94
N TYR A 726 -0.04 -19.93 -20.89
CA TYR A 726 -0.08 -20.76 -19.70
C TYR A 726 1.25 -20.69 -18.97
N ARG A 727 1.25 -20.18 -17.73
CA ARG A 727 2.41 -20.04 -16.85
C ARG A 727 2.35 -21.06 -15.74
N PHE A 728 3.45 -21.74 -15.45
CA PHE A 728 3.52 -22.78 -14.43
C PHE A 728 4.92 -22.86 -13.77
N PRO A 729 5.01 -23.15 -12.45
CA PRO A 729 6.29 -23.29 -11.77
C PRO A 729 6.97 -24.62 -12.18
N VAL A 730 8.29 -24.56 -12.40
CA VAL A 730 9.14 -25.72 -12.70
C VAL A 730 10.09 -26.00 -11.53
N PHE A 731 10.75 -24.97 -11.00
CA PHE A 731 11.56 -24.96 -9.79
C PHE A 731 11.25 -23.71 -8.97
N SER A 732 11.87 -23.54 -7.79
CA SER A 732 11.58 -22.40 -6.90
C SER A 732 11.73 -21.01 -7.56
N ILE A 733 12.75 -20.86 -8.42
CA ILE A 733 13.06 -19.59 -9.11
C ILE A 733 12.80 -19.61 -10.61
N VAL A 734 12.38 -20.76 -11.15
CA VAL A 734 12.17 -20.97 -12.60
C VAL A 734 10.75 -21.39 -12.87
N SER A 735 10.05 -20.64 -13.72
CA SER A 735 8.74 -20.99 -14.26
C SER A 735 8.81 -21.24 -15.76
N GLY A 736 7.94 -22.11 -16.26
CA GLY A 736 7.73 -22.36 -17.68
C GLY A 736 6.53 -21.55 -18.19
N ALA A 737 6.54 -21.25 -19.48
CA ALA A 737 5.42 -20.68 -20.21
C ALA A 737 5.18 -21.42 -21.52
N LEU A 738 3.91 -21.65 -21.87
CA LEU A 738 3.48 -22.05 -23.20
C LEU A 738 2.57 -20.97 -23.74
N PHE A 739 2.79 -20.53 -24.98
CA PHE A 739 2.06 -19.39 -25.48
C PHE A 739 1.68 -19.53 -26.96
N ALA A 740 0.72 -18.72 -27.37
CA ALA A 740 0.37 -18.46 -28.77
C ALA A 740 -0.01 -16.98 -28.91
N ASP A 741 0.53 -16.34 -29.91
CA ASP A 741 0.32 -14.94 -30.24
C ASP A 741 -0.29 -14.79 -31.64
N VAL A 742 -1.12 -13.78 -31.85
CA VAL A 742 -1.66 -13.40 -33.14
C VAL A 742 -1.71 -11.88 -33.25
N GLY A 743 -1.39 -11.35 -34.42
CA GLY A 743 -1.44 -9.91 -34.66
C GLY A 743 -1.78 -9.58 -36.13
N SER A 744 -2.42 -8.43 -36.32
CA SER A 744 -2.74 -7.90 -37.62
C SER A 744 -2.77 -6.36 -37.59
N ASP A 745 -2.26 -5.73 -38.66
CA ASP A 745 -2.39 -4.30 -38.95
C ASP A 745 -3.74 -3.95 -39.63
N LEU A 746 -4.63 -4.93 -39.73
CA LEU A 746 -5.98 -4.82 -40.30
C LEU A 746 -5.98 -4.32 -41.77
N GLY A 747 -4.87 -4.49 -42.51
CA GLY A 747 -4.68 -4.02 -43.90
C GLY A 747 -4.59 -2.51 -44.01
N THR A 748 -4.21 -1.82 -42.91
CA THR A 748 -4.13 -0.35 -42.87
C THR A 748 -2.71 0.21 -43.16
N ALA A 749 -1.80 -0.62 -43.65
CA ALA A 749 -0.43 -0.23 -43.97
C ALA A 749 -0.39 0.91 -45.01
N SER A 750 -1.19 0.81 -46.07
CA SER A 750 -1.28 1.84 -47.14
C SER A 750 -1.85 3.19 -46.67
N ASN A 751 -2.45 3.27 -45.47
CA ASN A 751 -2.89 4.54 -44.90
C ASN A 751 -1.73 5.38 -44.35
N ILE A 752 -0.52 4.77 -44.26
CA ILE A 752 0.66 5.45 -43.76
C ILE A 752 1.38 6.11 -44.96
N GLN A 753 1.76 7.37 -44.81
CA GLN A 753 2.52 8.10 -45.82
C GLN A 753 3.80 7.32 -46.22
N GLY A 754 3.98 7.09 -47.53
CA GLY A 754 5.13 6.36 -48.07
C GLY A 754 5.00 4.84 -47.93
N ASP A 755 3.90 4.30 -47.45
CA ASP A 755 3.63 2.85 -47.28
C ASP A 755 4.85 2.04 -46.81
N PRO A 756 5.39 2.37 -45.62
CA PRO A 756 6.64 1.78 -45.12
C PRO A 756 6.58 0.26 -44.93
N ALA A 757 5.40 -0.31 -44.71
CA ALA A 757 5.23 -1.75 -44.61
C ALA A 757 5.15 -2.42 -45.98
N GLY A 758 4.41 -1.83 -46.92
CA GLY A 758 4.27 -2.39 -48.26
C GLY A 758 5.59 -2.41 -49.03
N ILE A 759 6.39 -1.33 -48.98
CA ILE A 759 7.72 -1.29 -49.63
C ILE A 759 8.73 -2.26 -49.01
N ARG A 760 8.54 -2.67 -47.75
CA ARG A 760 9.37 -3.66 -47.03
C ARG A 760 8.81 -5.08 -47.10
N GLU A 761 7.72 -5.26 -47.83
CA GLU A 761 7.03 -6.55 -47.98
C GLU A 761 6.64 -7.23 -46.64
N LYS A 762 6.28 -6.41 -45.61
CA LYS A 762 5.82 -6.94 -44.32
C LYS A 762 4.50 -7.67 -44.52
N PRO A 763 4.29 -8.84 -43.81
CA PRO A 763 3.08 -9.67 -44.01
C PRO A 763 1.76 -8.98 -43.63
N GLY A 764 1.78 -8.04 -42.69
CA GLY A 764 0.60 -7.33 -42.16
C GLY A 764 -0.22 -8.12 -41.15
N SER A 765 -0.16 -9.44 -41.20
CA SER A 765 -0.82 -10.33 -40.22
C SER A 765 -0.07 -11.64 -40.08
N GLY A 766 -0.13 -12.25 -38.89
CA GLY A 766 0.51 -13.54 -38.63
C GLY A 766 0.24 -14.03 -37.23
N PHE A 767 0.65 -15.25 -36.96
CA PHE A 767 0.57 -15.87 -35.66
C PHE A 767 1.82 -16.67 -35.34
N ASP A 768 2.03 -16.92 -34.07
CA ASP A 768 3.08 -17.82 -33.61
C ASP A 768 2.60 -18.66 -32.40
N TYR A 769 3.41 -19.63 -32.05
CA TYR A 769 3.30 -20.41 -30.82
C TYR A 769 4.68 -20.80 -30.34
N GLY A 770 4.79 -20.99 -29.02
CA GLY A 770 6.11 -21.28 -28.47
C GLY A 770 6.09 -21.70 -27.02
N ALA A 771 7.31 -21.84 -26.51
CA ALA A 771 7.58 -22.14 -25.12
C ALA A 771 8.64 -21.19 -24.56
N GLY A 772 8.56 -20.88 -23.28
CA GLY A 772 9.52 -19.99 -22.63
C GLY A 772 9.88 -20.40 -21.23
N LEU A 773 10.97 -19.83 -20.77
CA LEU A 773 11.43 -19.91 -19.39
C LEU A 773 11.37 -18.52 -18.75
N ARG A 774 11.01 -18.50 -17.49
CA ARG A 774 10.96 -17.30 -16.64
C ARG A 774 11.84 -17.57 -15.44
N VAL A 775 12.86 -16.74 -15.23
CA VAL A 775 13.82 -16.88 -14.12
C VAL A 775 13.74 -15.66 -13.24
N GLN A 776 13.37 -15.87 -11.98
CA GLN A 776 13.39 -14.79 -10.98
C GLN A 776 14.83 -14.49 -10.60
N THR A 777 15.25 -13.25 -10.83
CA THR A 777 16.60 -12.77 -10.52
C THR A 777 16.53 -11.53 -9.61
N PRO A 778 17.62 -11.14 -8.95
CA PRO A 778 17.65 -9.90 -8.17
C PRO A 778 17.35 -8.63 -8.97
N ILE A 779 17.51 -8.64 -10.29
CA ILE A 779 17.20 -7.53 -11.19
C ILE A 779 15.78 -7.63 -11.80
N GLY A 780 14.96 -8.59 -11.33
CA GLY A 780 13.60 -8.85 -11.80
C GLY A 780 13.46 -10.16 -12.56
N LEU A 781 12.29 -10.40 -13.11
CA LEU A 781 11.98 -11.60 -13.87
C LEU A 781 12.62 -11.53 -15.27
N VAL A 782 13.54 -12.43 -15.57
CA VAL A 782 14.14 -12.60 -16.92
C VAL A 782 13.37 -13.67 -17.66
N ARG A 783 12.95 -13.38 -18.89
CA ARG A 783 12.26 -14.31 -19.79
C ARG A 783 13.10 -14.63 -21.02
N VAL A 784 13.02 -15.89 -21.44
CA VAL A 784 13.61 -16.40 -22.68
C VAL A 784 12.53 -17.21 -23.37
N ASP A 785 12.11 -16.79 -24.55
CA ASP A 785 11.04 -17.41 -25.32
C ASP A 785 11.58 -17.96 -26.63
N TYR A 786 11.17 -19.17 -27.00
CA TYR A 786 11.36 -19.77 -28.30
C TYR A 786 10.02 -19.87 -29.01
N ALA A 787 9.87 -19.21 -30.14
CA ALA A 787 8.65 -19.12 -30.90
C ALA A 787 8.85 -19.61 -32.35
N LEU A 788 7.79 -20.20 -32.91
CA LEU A 788 7.68 -20.62 -34.32
C LEU A 788 6.52 -19.84 -34.94
N ASN A 789 6.80 -19.11 -36.01
CA ASN A 789 5.78 -18.35 -36.75
C ASN A 789 5.12 -19.20 -37.86
N ASP A 790 4.02 -18.67 -38.40
CA ASP A 790 3.24 -19.29 -39.47
C ASP A 790 3.98 -19.33 -40.84
N GLN A 791 5.13 -18.63 -40.97
CA GLN A 791 6.00 -18.70 -42.11
C GLN A 791 7.05 -19.83 -42.02
N GLY A 792 7.08 -20.54 -40.88
CA GLY A 792 8.03 -21.63 -40.62
C GLY A 792 9.38 -21.17 -40.08
N GLU A 793 9.50 -19.91 -39.71
CA GLU A 793 10.69 -19.37 -39.08
C GLU A 793 10.63 -19.56 -37.56
N ASN A 794 11.79 -19.65 -36.93
CA ASN A 794 11.91 -19.71 -35.48
C ASN A 794 12.73 -18.56 -34.92
N ARG A 795 12.42 -18.17 -33.71
CA ARG A 795 13.10 -17.07 -33.04
C ARG A 795 13.26 -17.32 -31.52
N ILE A 796 14.42 -16.94 -31.02
CA ILE A 796 14.65 -16.85 -29.59
C ILE A 796 14.57 -15.37 -29.20
N THR A 797 13.75 -15.03 -28.24
CA THR A 797 13.60 -13.67 -27.72
C THR A 797 13.94 -13.62 -26.24
N PHE A 798 14.50 -12.48 -25.82
CA PHE A 798 14.85 -12.20 -24.43
C PHE A 798 14.08 -10.97 -23.96
N GLY A 799 13.65 -10.98 -22.72
CA GLY A 799 12.95 -9.85 -22.13
C GLY A 799 13.07 -9.81 -20.60
N ILE A 800 12.74 -8.67 -20.02
CA ILE A 800 12.64 -8.48 -18.58
C ILE A 800 11.17 -8.18 -18.24
N GLY A 801 10.67 -8.76 -17.16
CA GLY A 801 9.28 -8.65 -16.71
C GLY A 801 8.34 -9.70 -17.32
N GLN A 802 7.05 -9.62 -16.98
CA GLN A 802 6.03 -10.62 -17.35
C GLN A 802 5.55 -10.53 -18.82
N GLY A 803 5.74 -9.41 -19.49
CA GLY A 803 5.28 -9.17 -20.86
C GLY A 803 3.93 -8.46 -20.96
N PHE A 804 2.93 -8.80 -20.14
CA PHE A 804 1.62 -8.12 -20.09
C PHE A 804 0.93 -8.36 -18.76
#